data_62b27606658063d9562aea362428a175
#
_entry.id   62b27606658063d9562aea362428a175
#
_cell.length_a   1.000
_cell.length_b   1.000
_cell.length_c   1.000
_cell.angle_alpha   90.00
_cell.angle_beta   90.00
_cell.angle_gamma   90.00
#
_symmetry.space_group_name_H-M   'P 1'
#
loop_
_entity.id
_entity.type
_entity.pdbx_description
1 polymer ?
#
loop_
_entity_poly.entity_id
_entity_poly.type
_entity_poly.pdbx_seq_one_letter_code
_entity_poly.pdbx_strand_id
1 'polypeptide(L)'
;MLRNIIKYTLTIPIGIIIASVVLASEIEGTVSRRGSQEQIAGVAVRLLGTNLTAFTDRDGQFKIESVTAGTYQLAFSRFRYRTRVINVTVEENQVKTVETRLERIEFIFDEVITTGKRLTESVSRQSLTGLEIKRIPGTGGDALRAIQALPGIKAGVDFGGQLYVRGGSPEDNTIYFDRYPLANAYHFGGLVSTVSSEILQRIDIYAGGFGAEYGQDSQAIIDIYSRPGNRKNFSSKLNLNILYSEGLIEGPLGQSGSWYFAGRRSYFDLFPLEKVIDVITAFPRFWDYQTRFNYDINEKFQIDFTAFAADDFAELVFTEEQQDEEELRGALYIKNSANVQGFHLRALLSPRLTYDFNFSHNKQLVNFKIGQGFFLRIQPNVYDVRHDVVYELSPNVRLESGLINSIGDVVVQLFFPNPPEEGDTNYDFLQAEKNKVDTVQEFYEVEGYLQTRFTMGEILLVTVGTRVDYSADLTAQATPQPRLSLNFTPAELPQLRLAYGRYLQTPQPPQFFEPGGNPELEESLADHYILELEREFENGTMLKLAGYRKQLKKQIEPDPEKDPAKNRKYLNIGEGYAQGSEFLLQHRQGDKFFGWLSYARSVSKRRDAPDQAYRFYSYDQTHIATVTASYKFTKTFEIGGRWQYATGNPYTPLTCEENIDNPCYQSTIDPRNGQARKIPLYGAINSFRVTPFHRLDVRISKTFVFDTWQMGTYLELINTYNRKNALQFNYDENYARDENGEVKKEIIGQLPLVPYVGIILEF
;
A
#
# COMPACT_ATOMS: atom_id res chain seq x y z
N MET A 1 -57.03 30.13 -26.69
CA MET A 1 -58.38 29.63 -26.54
C MET A 1 -58.54 29.25 -25.08
N LEU A 2 -59.03 30.19 -24.35
CA LEU A 2 -60.38 30.32 -23.85
C LEU A 2 -60.76 29.19 -22.88
N ARG A 3 -60.77 29.51 -21.57
CA ARG A 3 -61.89 29.95 -20.76
C ARG A 3 -62.91 28.87 -20.43
N ASN A 4 -63.21 28.85 -19.14
CA ASN A 4 -64.39 28.32 -18.43
C ASN A 4 -64.27 26.86 -17.94
N ILE A 5 -64.55 26.53 -16.67
CA ILE A 5 -65.85 26.59 -15.93
C ILE A 5 -65.53 25.87 -14.59
N ILE A 6 -65.97 26.09 -13.43
CA ILE A 6 -67.20 26.48 -12.74
C ILE A 6 -66.91 26.42 -11.22
N LYS A 7 -67.57 27.27 -10.53
CA LYS A 7 -67.75 27.35 -9.08
C LYS A 7 -68.35 26.07 -8.46
N TYR A 8 -67.75 25.61 -7.38
CA TYR A 8 -68.53 25.01 -6.27
C TYR A 8 -68.10 25.62 -4.96
N THR A 9 -69.00 26.35 -4.38
CA THR A 9 -68.99 26.83 -3.04
C THR A 9 -69.24 25.69 -2.09
N LEU A 10 -68.25 25.33 -1.25
CA LEU A 10 -68.47 24.49 -0.08
C LEU A 10 -68.09 25.31 1.15
N THR A 11 -69.10 25.72 1.90
CA THR A 11 -69.01 26.30 3.22
C THR A 11 -68.45 25.23 4.20
N ILE A 12 -67.29 25.49 4.72
CA ILE A 12 -66.72 24.73 5.85
C ILE A 12 -66.71 25.65 7.05
N PRO A 13 -67.19 25.20 8.23
CA PRO A 13 -67.25 26.04 9.43
C PRO A 13 -65.86 26.38 9.91
N ILE A 14 -65.61 27.63 10.26
CA ILE A 14 -64.37 28.11 10.88
C ILE A 14 -64.33 27.53 12.30
N GLY A 15 -63.64 26.32 12.40
CA GLY A 15 -63.15 25.91 13.69
C GLY A 15 -61.86 26.69 13.98
N ILE A 16 -61.90 27.52 15.02
CA ILE A 16 -60.71 28.17 15.57
C ILE A 16 -59.80 27.11 16.09
N ILE A 17 -58.82 26.66 15.27
CA ILE A 17 -57.65 25.89 15.73
C ILE A 17 -56.77 26.90 16.45
N ILE A 18 -56.84 26.92 17.78
CA ILE A 18 -55.78 27.48 18.62
C ILE A 18 -54.56 26.61 18.36
N ALA A 19 -53.72 27.05 17.44
CA ALA A 19 -52.37 26.51 17.29
C ALA A 19 -51.64 26.82 18.59
N SER A 20 -51.53 25.83 19.47
CA SER A 20 -50.59 25.89 20.57
C SER A 20 -49.20 26.03 19.93
N VAL A 21 -48.59 27.20 20.05
CA VAL A 21 -47.19 27.39 19.75
C VAL A 21 -46.45 26.52 20.75
N VAL A 22 -46.12 25.29 20.34
CA VAL A 22 -45.18 24.49 21.08
C VAL A 22 -43.84 25.19 20.90
N LEU A 23 -43.43 25.96 21.89
CA LEU A 23 -42.10 26.52 21.98
C LEU A 23 -41.14 25.31 22.09
N ALA A 24 -40.50 24.99 21.00
CA ALA A 24 -39.53 23.89 20.95
C ALA A 24 -38.29 24.30 21.76
N SER A 25 -37.80 23.41 22.60
CA SER A 25 -36.55 23.65 23.35
C SER A 25 -35.37 23.75 22.41
N GLU A 26 -34.37 24.49 22.81
CA GLU A 26 -33.18 24.78 22.00
C GLU A 26 -31.92 24.53 22.83
N ILE A 27 -30.84 24.17 22.15
CA ILE A 27 -29.50 24.12 22.71
C ILE A 27 -28.65 25.15 21.98
N GLU A 28 -28.13 26.11 22.69
CA GLU A 28 -27.20 27.09 22.16
C GLU A 28 -25.91 27.12 22.97
N GLY A 29 -24.87 27.70 22.44
CA GLY A 29 -23.66 27.84 23.22
C GLY A 29 -22.46 28.28 22.42
N THR A 30 -21.30 28.23 23.07
CA THR A 30 -20.04 28.68 22.51
C THR A 30 -18.95 27.59 22.63
N VAL A 31 -18.10 27.51 21.60
CA VAL A 31 -16.95 26.61 21.58
C VAL A 31 -15.69 27.43 21.46
N SER A 32 -14.82 27.31 22.47
CA SER A 32 -13.51 27.98 22.50
C SER A 32 -12.35 27.02 22.60
N ARG A 33 -11.14 27.50 22.40
CA ARG A 33 -9.89 26.72 22.49
C ARG A 33 -9.48 26.57 23.96
N ARG A 34 -9.11 25.36 24.36
CA ARG A 34 -8.54 25.09 25.67
C ARG A 34 -7.16 25.76 25.77
N GLY A 35 -6.94 26.56 26.82
CA GLY A 35 -5.69 27.30 27.04
C GLY A 35 -5.63 28.69 26.39
N SER A 36 -6.63 29.09 25.63
CA SER A 36 -6.89 30.46 25.17
C SER A 36 -8.39 30.75 25.19
N GLN A 37 -8.78 32.02 25.05
CA GLN A 37 -10.20 32.38 24.90
C GLN A 37 -10.63 32.51 23.44
N GLU A 38 -9.82 32.00 22.52
CA GLU A 38 -10.09 32.04 21.09
C GLU A 38 -11.31 31.19 20.74
N GLN A 39 -12.30 31.80 20.08
CA GLN A 39 -13.52 31.15 19.65
C GLN A 39 -13.25 30.27 18.40
N ILE A 40 -13.91 29.12 18.34
CA ILE A 40 -13.62 28.13 17.25
C ILE A 40 -14.82 28.08 16.30
N ALA A 41 -14.65 28.55 15.07
CA ALA A 41 -15.64 28.44 13.99
C ALA A 41 -15.62 27.02 13.36
N GLY A 42 -16.75 26.57 12.82
CA GLY A 42 -16.85 25.33 12.04
C GLY A 42 -16.73 24.03 12.86
N VAL A 43 -17.01 24.07 14.14
CA VAL A 43 -17.16 22.89 14.98
C VAL A 43 -18.51 22.24 14.68
N ALA A 44 -18.52 20.98 14.28
CA ALA A 44 -19.74 20.19 14.17
C ALA A 44 -20.21 19.82 15.58
N VAL A 45 -21.39 20.30 15.95
CA VAL A 45 -22.06 20.04 17.23
C VAL A 45 -23.22 19.10 16.97
N ARG A 46 -23.08 17.84 17.36
CA ARG A 46 -24.08 16.80 17.07
C ARG A 46 -24.75 16.31 18.33
N LEU A 47 -26.08 16.27 18.33
CA LEU A 47 -26.87 15.67 19.39
C LEU A 47 -26.98 14.15 19.13
N LEU A 48 -26.19 13.34 19.87
CA LEU A 48 -26.11 11.90 19.64
C LEU A 48 -27.46 11.23 19.94
N GLY A 49 -27.80 10.23 19.10
CA GLY A 49 -29.12 9.56 19.14
C GLY A 49 -30.22 10.34 18.41
N THR A 50 -29.88 11.43 17.73
CA THR A 50 -30.80 12.22 16.90
C THR A 50 -30.13 12.61 15.57
N ASN A 51 -30.91 13.19 14.64
CA ASN A 51 -30.37 13.73 13.38
C ASN A 51 -30.01 15.22 13.48
N LEU A 52 -30.01 15.79 14.70
CA LEU A 52 -29.79 17.22 14.92
C LEU A 52 -28.28 17.52 14.97
N THR A 53 -27.84 18.41 14.09
CA THR A 53 -26.45 18.88 14.01
C THR A 53 -26.43 20.38 13.70
N ALA A 54 -25.57 21.10 14.37
CA ALA A 54 -25.26 22.52 14.08
C ALA A 54 -23.76 22.69 13.87
N PHE A 55 -23.35 23.78 13.24
CA PHE A 55 -21.96 24.21 13.12
C PHE A 55 -21.74 25.53 13.80
N THR A 56 -20.60 25.69 14.48
CA THR A 56 -20.28 26.98 15.08
C THR A 56 -19.98 28.04 14.01
N ASP A 57 -20.43 29.23 14.22
CA ASP A 57 -20.14 30.41 13.40
C ASP A 57 -18.72 30.97 13.65
N ARG A 58 -18.45 32.21 13.12
CA ARG A 58 -17.14 32.86 13.28
C ARG A 58 -16.81 33.22 14.73
N ASP A 59 -17.83 33.43 15.55
CA ASP A 59 -17.70 33.77 16.96
C ASP A 59 -17.79 32.52 17.86
N GLY A 60 -17.69 31.32 17.25
CA GLY A 60 -17.75 30.05 17.95
C GLY A 60 -19.15 29.71 18.49
N GLN A 61 -20.21 30.42 18.08
CA GLN A 61 -21.57 30.20 18.55
C GLN A 61 -22.27 29.14 17.71
N PHE A 62 -23.10 28.32 18.36
CA PHE A 62 -23.96 27.35 17.70
C PHE A 62 -25.36 27.35 18.28
N LYS A 63 -26.34 26.89 17.49
CA LYS A 63 -27.73 26.76 17.90
C LYS A 63 -28.32 25.49 17.29
N ILE A 64 -28.94 24.65 18.12
CA ILE A 64 -29.71 23.48 17.73
C ILE A 64 -31.15 23.71 18.16
N GLU A 65 -32.03 23.81 17.19
CA GLU A 65 -33.46 24.07 17.39
C GLU A 65 -34.26 22.77 17.38
N SER A 66 -35.50 22.85 17.91
CA SER A 66 -36.46 21.72 17.90
C SER A 66 -36.00 20.50 18.67
N VAL A 67 -35.33 20.69 19.79
CA VAL A 67 -34.88 19.60 20.66
C VAL A 67 -36.02 19.18 21.58
N THR A 68 -36.35 17.89 21.62
CA THR A 68 -37.33 17.38 22.59
C THR A 68 -36.71 17.29 23.98
N ALA A 69 -37.55 17.46 25.02
CA ALA A 69 -37.07 17.33 26.41
C ALA A 69 -36.47 15.91 26.64
N GLY A 70 -35.30 15.87 27.29
CA GLY A 70 -34.60 14.62 27.53
C GLY A 70 -33.13 14.82 27.92
N THR A 71 -32.45 13.71 28.22
CA THR A 71 -30.99 13.72 28.47
C THR A 71 -30.27 13.15 27.27
N TYR A 72 -29.33 13.90 26.77
CA TYR A 72 -28.59 13.61 25.54
C TYR A 72 -27.08 13.69 25.76
N GLN A 73 -26.36 13.17 24.81
CA GLN A 73 -24.91 13.40 24.63
C GLN A 73 -24.68 14.37 23.48
N LEU A 74 -23.98 15.45 23.73
CA LEU A 74 -23.63 16.45 22.73
C LEU A 74 -22.16 16.27 22.36
N ALA A 75 -21.90 15.90 21.11
CA ALA A 75 -20.58 15.68 20.58
C ALA A 75 -20.09 16.90 19.79
N PHE A 76 -18.93 17.42 20.13
CA PHE A 76 -18.25 18.52 19.46
C PHE A 76 -17.06 17.96 18.71
N SER A 77 -17.04 18.08 17.40
CA SER A 77 -15.95 17.58 16.55
C SER A 77 -15.50 18.63 15.55
N ARG A 78 -14.20 18.74 15.36
CA ARG A 78 -13.58 19.56 14.31
C ARG A 78 -12.24 18.96 13.94
N PHE A 79 -11.85 19.10 12.69
CA PHE A 79 -10.50 18.77 12.25
C PHE A 79 -9.43 19.46 13.14
N ARG A 80 -8.44 18.70 13.61
CA ARG A 80 -7.37 19.13 14.54
C ARG A 80 -7.80 19.45 15.98
N TYR A 81 -8.99 19.07 16.37
CA TYR A 81 -9.43 19.18 17.77
C TYR A 81 -9.88 17.82 18.29
N ARG A 82 -9.56 17.54 19.56
CA ARG A 82 -10.04 16.32 20.24
C ARG A 82 -11.56 16.41 20.35
N THR A 83 -12.26 15.41 19.79
CA THR A 83 -13.71 15.31 19.94
C THR A 83 -14.07 15.26 21.41
N ARG A 84 -14.97 16.14 21.85
CA ARG A 84 -15.47 16.21 23.21
C ARG A 84 -16.94 15.84 23.22
N VAL A 85 -17.31 14.94 24.14
CA VAL A 85 -18.71 14.58 24.38
C VAL A 85 -19.08 15.02 25.77
N ILE A 86 -20.24 15.68 25.92
CA ILE A 86 -20.78 16.11 27.21
C ILE A 86 -22.25 15.69 27.33
N ASN A 87 -22.69 15.36 28.52
CA ASN A 87 -24.09 15.09 28.79
C ASN A 87 -24.83 16.41 28.96
N VAL A 88 -25.99 16.54 28.35
CA VAL A 88 -26.87 17.72 28.43
C VAL A 88 -28.30 17.26 28.70
N THR A 89 -28.95 17.86 29.68
CA THR A 89 -30.37 17.65 29.94
C THR A 89 -31.11 18.88 29.49
N VAL A 90 -32.14 18.70 28.68
CA VAL A 90 -33.03 19.75 28.13
C VAL A 90 -34.42 19.55 28.71
N GLU A 91 -34.96 20.56 29.31
CA GLU A 91 -36.33 20.60 29.83
C GLU A 91 -37.28 21.19 28.77
N GLU A 92 -38.58 20.97 28.92
CA GLU A 92 -39.56 21.52 27.99
C GLU A 92 -39.51 23.06 27.97
N ASN A 93 -39.54 23.65 26.76
CA ASN A 93 -39.53 25.10 26.52
C ASN A 93 -38.28 25.81 27.10
N GLN A 94 -37.15 25.12 27.18
CA GLN A 94 -35.90 25.64 27.71
C GLN A 94 -34.89 25.92 26.59
N VAL A 95 -34.25 27.09 26.68
CA VAL A 95 -32.98 27.32 25.96
C VAL A 95 -31.85 26.86 26.87
N LYS A 96 -31.16 25.77 26.46
CA LYS A 96 -30.03 25.21 27.20
C LYS A 96 -28.73 25.79 26.68
N THR A 97 -28.08 26.63 27.47
CA THR A 97 -26.76 27.18 27.10
C THR A 97 -25.64 26.22 27.48
N VAL A 98 -24.70 25.99 26.54
CA VAL A 98 -23.56 25.10 26.70
C VAL A 98 -22.27 25.81 26.27
N GLU A 99 -21.36 25.95 27.21
CA GLU A 99 -20.01 26.41 26.93
C GLU A 99 -19.02 25.21 26.96
N THR A 100 -18.24 25.06 25.92
CA THR A 100 -17.25 24.00 25.88
C THR A 100 -15.91 24.47 25.31
N ARG A 101 -14.85 23.77 25.69
CA ARG A 101 -13.51 24.08 25.23
C ARG A 101 -12.92 22.83 24.58
N LEU A 102 -12.53 22.97 23.30
CA LEU A 102 -11.86 21.91 22.59
C LEU A 102 -10.35 22.04 22.75
N GLU A 103 -9.72 20.92 23.01
CA GLU A 103 -8.27 20.79 23.03
C GLU A 103 -7.78 20.60 21.60
N ARG A 104 -6.90 21.50 21.16
CA ARG A 104 -6.23 21.32 19.85
C ARG A 104 -5.38 20.07 19.90
N ILE A 105 -5.58 19.16 18.97
CA ILE A 105 -4.71 18.01 18.82
C ILE A 105 -3.40 18.53 18.20
N GLU A 106 -2.43 18.80 19.05
CA GLU A 106 -1.05 18.72 18.63
C GLU A 106 -0.80 17.23 18.47
N PHE A 107 -0.39 16.79 17.28
CA PHE A 107 -0.05 15.40 17.06
C PHE A 107 1.18 15.07 17.90
N ILE A 108 0.95 14.68 19.15
CA ILE A 108 1.91 14.00 19.97
C ILE A 108 1.66 12.53 19.72
N PHE A 109 2.70 11.82 19.30
CA PHE A 109 2.70 10.38 19.06
C PHE A 109 2.69 9.59 20.37
N ASP A 110 1.75 9.87 21.24
CA ASP A 110 1.32 8.96 22.28
C ASP A 110 -0.14 8.65 21.99
N GLU A 111 -0.33 7.40 21.53
CA GLU A 111 -1.58 6.65 21.59
C GLU A 111 -2.86 7.47 21.26
N VAL A 112 -3.16 7.61 19.97
CA VAL A 112 -4.53 8.00 19.57
C VAL A 112 -5.44 6.80 19.81
N ILE A 113 -5.86 6.60 21.04
CA ILE A 113 -7.04 5.79 21.36
C ILE A 113 -8.24 6.59 20.89
N THR A 114 -8.67 6.37 19.66
CA THR A 114 -9.98 6.87 19.17
C THR A 114 -11.06 6.00 19.78
N THR A 115 -11.56 6.39 20.93
CA THR A 115 -12.79 5.86 21.53
C THR A 115 -14.03 6.44 20.84
N GLY A 116 -14.15 6.30 19.55
CA GLY A 116 -15.34 6.61 18.80
C GLY A 116 -15.48 5.57 17.70
N LYS A 117 -16.61 4.83 17.65
CA LYS A 117 -16.97 4.01 16.50
C LYS A 117 -17.04 4.93 15.27
N ARG A 118 -15.92 5.18 14.60
CA ARG A 118 -15.96 5.73 13.24
C ARG A 118 -16.53 4.65 12.35
N LEU A 119 -17.54 5.00 11.56
CA LEU A 119 -17.89 4.24 10.36
C LEU A 119 -16.61 4.19 9.52
N THR A 120 -15.91 3.06 9.55
CA THR A 120 -14.68 2.87 8.78
C THR A 120 -15.05 2.86 7.31
N GLU A 121 -14.54 3.82 6.58
CA GLU A 121 -15.02 4.22 5.27
C GLU A 121 -14.62 3.26 4.14
N SER A 122 -13.60 2.44 4.31
CA SER A 122 -13.07 1.60 3.24
C SER A 122 -13.16 0.11 3.53
N VAL A 123 -13.70 -0.62 2.56
CA VAL A 123 -13.73 -2.08 2.55
C VAL A 123 -12.32 -2.62 2.25
N SER A 124 -11.95 -3.75 2.85
CA SER A 124 -10.65 -4.40 2.60
C SER A 124 -9.41 -3.60 3.03
N ARG A 125 -9.59 -2.52 3.78
CA ARG A 125 -8.48 -1.77 4.36
C ARG A 125 -7.90 -2.51 5.55
N GLN A 126 -6.57 -2.59 5.57
CA GLN A 126 -5.77 -3.03 6.72
C GLN A 126 -4.80 -1.92 7.06
N SER A 127 -4.57 -1.66 8.33
CA SER A 127 -3.73 -0.53 8.76
C SER A 127 -2.73 -0.99 9.82
N LEU A 128 -1.48 -0.59 9.66
CA LEU A 128 -0.41 -0.76 10.66
C LEU A 128 0.10 0.62 11.07
N THR A 129 0.16 0.87 12.36
CA THR A 129 0.78 2.08 12.92
C THR A 129 2.31 1.95 12.95
N GLY A 130 3.04 3.08 12.96
CA GLY A 130 4.49 3.07 13.07
C GLY A 130 5.00 2.34 14.32
N LEU A 131 4.23 2.37 15.42
CA LEU A 131 4.56 1.64 16.64
C LEU A 131 4.42 0.12 16.47
N GLU A 132 3.35 -0.34 15.82
CA GLU A 132 3.14 -1.77 15.54
C GLU A 132 4.23 -2.33 14.63
N ILE A 133 4.60 -1.59 13.59
CA ILE A 133 5.66 -1.96 12.63
C ILE A 133 6.96 -2.29 13.36
N LYS A 134 7.37 -1.46 14.32
CA LYS A 134 8.60 -1.65 15.10
C LYS A 134 8.58 -2.84 16.05
N ARG A 135 7.39 -3.34 16.40
CA ARG A 135 7.20 -4.46 17.34
C ARG A 135 7.03 -5.81 16.67
N ILE A 136 6.82 -5.85 15.33
CA ILE A 136 6.67 -7.10 14.58
C ILE A 136 8.03 -7.79 14.45
N PRO A 137 8.22 -9.02 14.98
CA PRO A 137 9.49 -9.73 14.88
C PRO A 137 9.83 -10.14 13.44
N GLY A 138 11.13 -10.27 13.14
CA GLY A 138 11.63 -10.73 11.84
C GLY A 138 11.52 -9.70 10.72
N THR A 139 11.28 -8.43 11.06
CA THR A 139 11.23 -7.34 10.09
C THR A 139 12.44 -6.42 10.16
N GLY A 140 13.23 -6.49 11.23
CA GLY A 140 14.28 -5.50 11.53
C GLY A 140 13.70 -4.09 11.80
N GLY A 141 12.38 -3.98 12.02
CA GLY A 141 11.67 -2.70 12.10
C GLY A 141 11.36 -2.07 10.74
N ASP A 142 11.55 -2.80 9.64
CA ASP A 142 11.29 -2.31 8.30
C ASP A 142 9.80 -2.13 8.01
N ALA A 143 9.45 -0.99 7.41
CA ALA A 143 8.08 -0.56 7.17
C ALA A 143 7.29 -1.52 6.28
N LEU A 144 7.84 -1.86 5.13
CA LEU A 144 7.13 -2.66 4.12
C LEU A 144 7.23 -4.17 4.40
N ARG A 145 8.28 -4.63 5.09
CA ARG A 145 8.34 -6.02 5.58
C ARG A 145 7.28 -6.32 6.63
N ALA A 146 6.90 -5.33 7.42
CA ALA A 146 5.85 -5.48 8.42
C ALA A 146 4.49 -5.84 7.81
N ILE A 147 4.20 -5.36 6.60
CA ILE A 147 2.95 -5.63 5.88
C ILE A 147 2.77 -7.13 5.60
N GLN A 148 3.85 -7.88 5.42
CA GLN A 148 3.82 -9.34 5.16
C GLN A 148 3.24 -10.16 6.32
N ALA A 149 3.03 -9.55 7.48
CA ALA A 149 2.38 -10.21 8.61
C ALA A 149 0.83 -10.14 8.54
N LEU A 150 0.27 -9.41 7.59
CA LEU A 150 -1.16 -9.25 7.37
C LEU A 150 -1.74 -10.37 6.50
N PRO A 151 -3.06 -10.70 6.59
CA PRO A 151 -3.67 -11.75 5.81
C PRO A 151 -3.62 -11.46 4.30
N GLY A 152 -3.39 -12.49 3.50
CA GLY A 152 -3.37 -12.39 2.03
C GLY A 152 -2.17 -11.69 1.43
N ILE A 153 -1.15 -11.36 2.24
CA ILE A 153 0.06 -10.68 1.79
C ILE A 153 1.30 -11.54 2.06
N LYS A 154 2.14 -11.69 1.06
CA LYS A 154 3.39 -12.45 1.16
C LYS A 154 4.49 -11.80 0.32
N ALA A 155 5.74 -11.89 0.76
CA ALA A 155 6.90 -11.65 -0.11
C ALA A 155 7.21 -12.89 -0.94
N GLY A 156 7.66 -12.69 -2.16
CA GLY A 156 8.09 -13.77 -3.04
C GLY A 156 9.30 -14.49 -2.52
N VAL A 157 10.29 -13.73 -2.07
CA VAL A 157 11.57 -14.20 -1.52
C VAL A 157 11.95 -13.36 -0.30
N ASP A 158 12.80 -13.93 0.57
CA ASP A 158 13.19 -13.28 1.83
C ASP A 158 13.91 -11.93 1.66
N PHE A 159 14.62 -11.72 0.56
CA PHE A 159 15.24 -10.44 0.17
C PHE A 159 14.50 -9.74 -0.99
N GLY A 160 13.35 -10.27 -1.41
CA GLY A 160 12.51 -9.63 -2.40
C GLY A 160 11.54 -8.65 -1.73
N GLY A 161 11.57 -7.39 -2.15
CA GLY A 161 10.58 -6.40 -1.74
C GLY A 161 9.25 -6.54 -2.44
N GLN A 162 9.15 -7.50 -3.34
CA GLN A 162 7.95 -7.77 -4.11
C GLN A 162 6.87 -8.37 -3.21
N LEU A 163 5.77 -7.64 -3.07
CA LEU A 163 4.62 -8.06 -2.27
C LEU A 163 3.56 -8.68 -3.18
N TYR A 164 3.22 -9.93 -2.93
CA TYR A 164 2.08 -10.59 -3.55
C TYR A 164 0.84 -10.34 -2.70
N VAL A 165 -0.10 -9.58 -3.23
CA VAL A 165 -1.35 -9.27 -2.54
C VAL A 165 -2.48 -10.08 -3.19
N ARG A 166 -3.06 -11.02 -2.43
CA ARG A 166 -4.16 -11.88 -2.91
C ARG A 166 -3.82 -12.63 -4.21
N GLY A 167 -2.56 -13.06 -4.37
CA GLY A 167 -2.11 -13.79 -5.54
C GLY A 167 -1.99 -12.95 -6.83
N GLY A 168 -1.90 -11.64 -6.70
CA GLY A 168 -1.58 -10.73 -7.80
C GLY A 168 -0.08 -10.57 -8.02
N SER A 169 0.31 -10.02 -9.17
CA SER A 169 1.69 -9.63 -9.45
C SER A 169 2.13 -8.50 -8.52
N PRO A 170 3.39 -8.48 -8.10
CA PRO A 170 3.91 -7.33 -7.35
C PRO A 170 3.93 -6.03 -8.16
N GLU A 171 4.02 -6.13 -9.48
CA GLU A 171 4.00 -4.98 -10.40
C GLU A 171 2.62 -4.33 -10.51
N ASP A 172 1.57 -5.04 -10.07
CA ASP A 172 0.20 -4.57 -10.04
C ASP A 172 -0.14 -3.86 -8.71
N ASN A 173 0.83 -3.52 -7.86
CA ASN A 173 0.61 -2.80 -6.61
C ASN A 173 1.19 -1.40 -6.66
N THR A 174 0.38 -0.38 -6.45
CA THR A 174 0.87 1.00 -6.35
C THR A 174 1.17 1.38 -4.91
N ILE A 175 2.36 1.96 -4.69
CA ILE A 175 2.80 2.45 -3.39
C ILE A 175 2.82 3.97 -3.42
N TYR A 176 2.18 4.58 -2.43
CA TYR A 176 2.19 6.02 -2.21
C TYR A 176 2.93 6.36 -0.91
N PHE A 177 3.67 7.46 -0.92
CA PHE A 177 4.25 8.09 0.27
C PHE A 177 3.69 9.50 0.39
N ASP A 178 2.91 9.77 1.44
CA ASP A 178 2.19 11.04 1.64
C ASP A 178 1.40 11.49 0.39
N ARG A 179 0.74 10.53 -0.30
CA ARG A 179 -0.02 10.68 -1.56
C ARG A 179 0.83 10.87 -2.83
N TYR A 180 2.14 10.85 -2.75
CA TYR A 180 3.03 10.89 -3.91
C TYR A 180 3.37 9.46 -4.36
N PRO A 181 3.30 9.13 -5.65
CA PRO A 181 3.70 7.82 -6.14
C PRO A 181 5.16 7.51 -5.81
N LEU A 182 5.42 6.32 -5.26
CA LEU A 182 6.74 5.85 -4.87
C LEU A 182 7.09 4.58 -5.65
N ALA A 183 7.68 4.73 -6.83
CA ALA A 183 7.99 3.58 -7.68
C ALA A 183 9.17 2.73 -7.17
N ASN A 184 10.18 3.34 -6.54
CA ASN A 184 11.30 2.62 -5.93
C ASN A 184 11.15 2.57 -4.40
N ALA A 185 10.31 1.66 -3.92
CA ALA A 185 10.01 1.53 -2.50
C ALA A 185 11.02 0.69 -1.72
N TYR A 186 12.03 0.09 -2.40
CA TYR A 186 13.00 -0.82 -1.79
C TYR A 186 14.40 -0.60 -2.32
N HIS A 187 15.39 -0.68 -1.43
CA HIS A 187 16.79 -0.81 -1.79
C HIS A 187 17.08 -2.22 -2.31
N PHE A 188 17.83 -2.31 -3.41
CA PHE A 188 18.22 -3.58 -4.06
C PHE A 188 17.06 -4.54 -4.30
N GLY A 189 15.91 -4.01 -4.69
CA GLY A 189 14.71 -4.81 -5.01
C GLY A 189 14.10 -5.55 -3.82
N GLY A 190 14.50 -5.23 -2.57
CA GLY A 190 13.84 -5.84 -1.40
C GLY A 190 14.67 -5.97 -0.13
N LEU A 191 15.93 -5.56 -0.14
CA LEU A 191 16.79 -5.70 1.04
C LEU A 191 16.26 -4.90 2.24
N VAL A 192 15.86 -3.64 2.01
CA VAL A 192 15.29 -2.72 3.01
C VAL A 192 14.33 -1.79 2.27
N SER A 193 13.20 -1.41 2.89
CA SER A 193 12.33 -0.37 2.32
C SER A 193 13.06 0.99 2.29
N THR A 194 12.78 1.81 1.30
CA THR A 194 13.38 3.15 1.18
C THR A 194 12.74 4.17 2.13
N VAL A 195 11.71 3.77 2.88
CA VAL A 195 11.02 4.63 3.85
C VAL A 195 11.41 4.26 5.28
N SER A 196 11.88 5.24 6.04
CA SER A 196 12.21 5.09 7.45
C SER A 196 10.98 4.79 8.30
N SER A 197 11.04 3.78 9.17
CA SER A 197 9.97 3.48 10.12
C SER A 197 9.85 4.52 11.24
N GLU A 198 10.88 5.35 11.45
CA GLU A 198 10.89 6.38 12.51
C GLU A 198 9.96 7.56 12.21
N ILE A 199 9.70 7.81 10.93
CA ILE A 199 8.83 8.91 10.50
C ILE A 199 7.38 8.45 10.21
N LEU A 200 7.08 7.17 10.35
CA LEU A 200 5.76 6.66 10.00
C LEU A 200 4.69 7.03 11.02
N GLN A 201 3.55 7.46 10.52
CA GLN A 201 2.30 7.51 11.26
C GLN A 201 1.58 6.16 11.15
N ARG A 202 1.33 5.73 9.90
CA ARG A 202 0.66 4.47 9.57
C ARG A 202 0.93 4.08 8.13
N ILE A 203 0.65 2.83 7.83
CA ILE A 203 0.53 2.31 6.46
C ILE A 203 -0.87 1.74 6.33
N ASP A 204 -1.59 2.18 5.31
CA ASP A 204 -2.89 1.67 4.92
C ASP A 204 -2.73 0.79 3.68
N ILE A 205 -3.25 -0.42 3.74
CA ILE A 205 -3.21 -1.37 2.64
C ILE A 205 -4.65 -1.65 2.20
N TYR A 206 -4.94 -1.38 0.95
CA TYR A 206 -6.21 -1.68 0.31
C TYR A 206 -5.98 -2.85 -0.65
N ALA A 207 -6.32 -4.06 -0.21
CA ALA A 207 -6.13 -5.28 -1.02
C ALA A 207 -7.19 -5.45 -2.11
N GLY A 208 -7.88 -4.37 -2.48
CA GLY A 208 -8.95 -4.23 -3.45
C GLY A 208 -10.12 -3.44 -2.88
N GLY A 209 -11.09 -3.07 -3.72
CA GLY A 209 -12.27 -2.31 -3.28
C GLY A 209 -11.95 -0.88 -2.82
N PHE A 210 -10.84 -0.30 -3.26
CA PHE A 210 -10.42 1.05 -2.89
C PHE A 210 -11.27 2.12 -3.58
N GLY A 211 -11.31 3.33 -3.00
CA GLY A 211 -12.14 4.45 -3.44
C GLY A 211 -11.71 5.04 -4.79
N ALA A 212 -12.54 5.95 -5.32
CA ALA A 212 -12.31 6.55 -6.65
C ALA A 212 -11.10 7.50 -6.69
N GLU A 213 -10.59 7.91 -5.54
CA GLU A 213 -9.38 8.72 -5.38
C GLU A 213 -8.09 8.02 -5.79
N TYR A 214 -8.10 6.67 -5.91
CA TYR A 214 -6.98 5.84 -6.37
C TYR A 214 -7.24 5.28 -7.76
N GLY A 215 -6.23 5.26 -8.61
CA GLY A 215 -6.30 4.78 -10.00
C GLY A 215 -5.03 4.11 -10.48
N GLN A 216 -5.03 3.73 -11.75
CA GLN A 216 -3.90 3.09 -12.46
C GLN A 216 -3.38 1.81 -11.81
N ASP A 217 -4.24 1.10 -11.09
CA ASP A 217 -3.89 -0.12 -10.36
C ASP A 217 -5.05 -1.12 -10.39
N SER A 218 -4.73 -2.37 -10.64
CA SER A 218 -5.70 -3.46 -10.73
C SER A 218 -5.68 -4.41 -9.53
N GLN A 219 -4.75 -4.26 -8.56
CA GLN A 219 -4.57 -5.21 -7.48
C GLN A 219 -4.68 -4.59 -6.09
N ALA A 220 -3.71 -3.77 -5.68
CA ALA A 220 -3.67 -3.24 -4.33
C ALA A 220 -2.99 -1.87 -4.25
N ILE A 221 -3.48 -1.05 -3.34
CA ILE A 221 -2.87 0.23 -2.97
C ILE A 221 -2.20 0.07 -1.60
N ILE A 222 -0.96 0.54 -1.50
CA ILE A 222 -0.20 0.67 -0.25
C ILE A 222 0.06 2.15 -0.05
N ASP A 223 -0.64 2.76 0.93
CA ASP A 223 -0.56 4.20 1.18
C ASP A 223 0.16 4.46 2.51
N ILE A 224 1.36 5.04 2.42
CA ILE A 224 2.26 5.29 3.53
C ILE A 224 2.11 6.74 3.96
N TYR A 225 1.73 6.95 5.22
CA TYR A 225 1.59 8.28 5.80
C TYR A 225 2.73 8.57 6.76
N SER A 226 3.48 9.63 6.49
CA SER A 226 4.46 10.14 7.43
C SER A 226 3.79 10.99 8.52
N ARG A 227 4.45 11.06 9.68
CA ARG A 227 4.03 11.95 10.75
C ARG A 227 4.63 13.35 10.56
N PRO A 228 4.05 14.40 11.12
CA PRO A 228 4.75 15.66 11.30
C PRO A 228 5.93 15.50 12.29
N GLY A 229 6.88 16.41 12.27
CA GLY A 229 7.94 16.49 13.27
C GLY A 229 7.45 16.88 14.65
N ASN A 230 8.33 16.84 15.65
CA ASN A 230 8.02 17.24 17.01
C ASN A 230 7.76 18.76 17.09
N ARG A 231 6.54 19.16 17.48
CA ARG A 231 6.15 20.57 17.59
C ARG A 231 6.54 21.23 18.91
N LYS A 232 6.97 20.44 19.91
CA LYS A 232 7.24 20.93 21.27
C LYS A 232 8.72 21.11 21.53
N ASN A 233 9.50 20.08 21.21
CA ASN A 233 10.90 20.01 21.58
C ASN A 233 11.73 19.55 20.40
N PHE A 234 12.97 19.92 20.39
CA PHE A 234 13.98 19.28 19.56
C PHE A 234 14.22 17.87 20.11
N SER A 235 14.28 16.89 19.23
CA SER A 235 14.64 15.52 19.57
C SER A 235 15.46 14.88 18.46
N SER A 236 16.24 13.88 18.84
CA SER A 236 17.05 13.13 17.86
C SER A 236 17.10 11.66 18.22
N LYS A 237 17.21 10.82 17.18
CA LYS A 237 17.39 9.39 17.28
C LYS A 237 18.53 8.93 16.39
N LEU A 238 19.25 7.93 16.86
CA LEU A 238 20.26 7.22 16.09
C LEU A 238 20.01 5.71 16.23
N ASN A 239 19.78 5.04 15.11
CA ASN A 239 19.63 3.59 15.02
C ASN A 239 20.85 3.01 14.31
N LEU A 240 21.55 2.10 14.98
CA LEU A 240 22.71 1.39 14.45
C LEU A 240 22.38 -0.10 14.42
N ASN A 241 22.40 -0.71 13.25
CA ASN A 241 22.14 -2.13 13.10
C ASN A 241 23.13 -2.77 12.12
N ILE A 242 23.04 -4.07 11.87
CA ILE A 242 24.02 -4.78 11.03
C ILE A 242 24.00 -4.39 9.55
N LEU A 243 22.95 -3.73 9.05
CA LEU A 243 22.81 -3.36 7.64
C LEU A 243 23.12 -1.89 7.37
N TYR A 244 22.68 -0.99 8.27
CA TYR A 244 22.77 0.45 8.08
C TYR A 244 22.81 1.23 9.40
N SER A 245 23.21 2.47 9.30
CA SER A 245 22.96 3.50 10.31
C SER A 245 21.84 4.43 9.86
N GLU A 246 20.97 4.83 10.78
CA GLU A 246 19.85 5.73 10.56
C GLU A 246 19.85 6.85 11.59
N GLY A 247 19.71 8.09 11.16
CA GLY A 247 19.57 9.26 12.00
C GLY A 247 18.25 9.96 11.75
N LEU A 248 17.58 10.38 12.82
CA LEU A 248 16.43 11.28 12.78
C LEU A 248 16.69 12.48 13.67
N ILE A 249 16.45 13.67 13.12
CA ILE A 249 16.40 14.92 13.87
C ILE A 249 15.08 15.62 13.57
N GLU A 250 14.47 16.19 14.59
CA GLU A 250 13.17 16.85 14.43
C GLU A 250 12.97 17.94 15.49
N GLY A 251 12.11 18.90 15.18
CA GLY A 251 11.81 19.96 16.11
C GLY A 251 10.71 20.91 15.64
N PRO A 252 10.39 21.91 16.49
CA PRO A 252 9.40 22.93 16.17
C PRO A 252 9.88 23.86 15.06
N LEU A 253 8.95 24.34 14.23
CA LEU A 253 9.12 25.42 13.28
C LEU A 253 8.25 26.60 13.72
N GLY A 254 8.82 27.50 14.53
CA GLY A 254 8.06 28.53 15.22
C GLY A 254 7.02 27.94 16.16
N GLN A 255 5.87 28.64 16.31
CA GLN A 255 4.78 28.20 17.19
C GLN A 255 3.76 27.30 16.49
N SER A 256 3.73 27.29 15.16
CA SER A 256 2.66 26.66 14.38
C SER A 256 3.14 25.57 13.45
N GLY A 257 4.43 25.23 13.47
CA GLY A 257 4.99 24.24 12.57
C GLY A 257 5.93 23.26 13.24
N SER A 258 6.36 22.29 12.44
CA SER A 258 7.36 21.31 12.79
C SER A 258 8.11 20.84 11.57
N TRP A 259 9.25 20.27 11.79
CA TRP A 259 10.08 19.67 10.74
C TRP A 259 10.75 18.40 11.25
N TYR A 260 11.08 17.51 10.33
CA TYR A 260 12.02 16.44 10.58
C TYR A 260 12.94 16.24 9.38
N PHE A 261 14.08 15.63 9.66
CA PHE A 261 15.01 15.06 8.69
C PHE A 261 15.40 13.66 9.19
N ALA A 262 15.13 12.65 8.38
CA ALA A 262 15.56 11.27 8.58
C ALA A 262 16.51 10.88 7.45
N GLY A 263 17.61 10.23 7.77
CA GLY A 263 18.56 9.77 6.76
C GLY A 263 19.19 8.44 7.15
N ARG A 264 19.41 7.57 6.16
CA ARG A 264 20.03 6.26 6.33
C ARG A 264 21.17 6.06 5.35
N ARG A 265 22.14 5.25 5.76
CA ARG A 265 23.22 4.78 4.90
C ARG A 265 23.68 3.40 5.33
N SER A 266 23.83 2.49 4.36
CA SER A 266 24.54 1.23 4.55
C SER A 266 26.04 1.50 4.70
N TYR A 267 26.77 0.58 5.34
CA TYR A 267 28.20 0.74 5.59
C TYR A 267 29.03 -0.50 5.21
N PHE A 268 28.48 -1.37 4.37
CA PHE A 268 29.21 -2.55 3.88
C PHE A 268 30.46 -2.15 3.10
N ASP A 269 30.41 -1.04 2.38
CA ASP A 269 31.52 -0.48 1.62
C ASP A 269 32.64 0.12 2.50
N LEU A 270 32.42 0.27 3.81
CA LEU A 270 33.43 0.73 4.77
C LEU A 270 34.29 -0.41 5.32
N PHE A 271 33.86 -1.65 5.16
CA PHE A 271 34.62 -2.82 5.59
C PHE A 271 35.41 -3.40 4.41
N PRO A 272 36.70 -3.75 4.56
CA PRO A 272 37.51 -4.34 3.51
C PRO A 272 37.13 -5.80 3.24
N LEU A 273 35.84 -6.05 2.96
CA LEU A 273 35.29 -7.37 2.73
C LEU A 273 35.72 -7.94 1.36
N GLU A 274 36.21 -7.09 0.45
CA GLU A 274 36.86 -7.50 -0.81
C GLU A 274 38.02 -8.49 -0.60
N LYS A 275 38.63 -8.47 0.60
CA LYS A 275 39.68 -9.43 1.00
C LYS A 275 39.13 -10.81 1.42
N VAL A 276 37.84 -10.93 1.58
CA VAL A 276 37.14 -12.13 2.08
C VAL A 276 36.26 -12.75 1.00
N ILE A 277 35.86 -11.97 -0.01
CA ILE A 277 34.92 -12.40 -1.07
C ILE A 277 35.51 -11.96 -2.41
N ASP A 278 36.17 -12.88 -3.10
CA ASP A 278 36.91 -12.63 -4.35
C ASP A 278 36.06 -12.17 -5.54
N VAL A 279 34.72 -12.30 -5.46
CA VAL A 279 33.78 -12.00 -6.57
C VAL A 279 33.21 -10.56 -6.48
N ILE A 280 33.45 -9.84 -5.39
CA ILE A 280 32.88 -8.51 -5.17
C ILE A 280 33.95 -7.45 -5.25
N THR A 281 33.91 -6.59 -6.28
CA THR A 281 34.82 -5.45 -6.44
C THR A 281 34.28 -4.15 -5.83
N ALA A 282 32.96 -3.99 -5.74
CA ALA A 282 32.35 -2.88 -5.02
C ALA A 282 31.12 -3.38 -4.25
N PHE A 283 31.17 -3.25 -2.92
CA PHE A 283 30.07 -3.67 -2.07
C PHE A 283 28.78 -2.89 -2.35
N PRO A 284 27.61 -3.57 -2.29
CA PRO A 284 26.33 -2.91 -2.35
C PRO A 284 26.26 -1.79 -1.31
N ARG A 285 25.96 -0.61 -1.76
CA ARG A 285 25.76 0.55 -0.88
C ARG A 285 24.45 1.22 -1.23
N PHE A 286 23.75 1.67 -0.20
CA PHE A 286 22.58 2.50 -0.36
C PHE A 286 22.57 3.66 0.61
N TRP A 287 21.82 4.67 0.27
CA TRP A 287 21.42 5.74 1.17
C TRP A 287 20.03 6.23 0.80
N ASP A 288 19.33 6.76 1.78
CA ASP A 288 18.07 7.46 1.59
C ASP A 288 17.93 8.60 2.60
N TYR A 289 17.09 9.56 2.27
CA TYR A 289 16.61 10.54 3.22
C TYR A 289 15.17 10.91 2.97
N GLN A 290 14.48 11.30 4.05
CA GLN A 290 13.15 11.88 4.04
C GLN A 290 13.15 13.13 4.91
N THR A 291 12.49 14.16 4.43
CA THR A 291 12.29 15.39 5.21
C THR A 291 10.87 15.91 4.99
N ARG A 292 10.30 16.47 6.03
CA ARG A 292 9.00 17.14 5.96
C ARG A 292 9.03 18.42 6.78
N PHE A 293 8.49 19.48 6.21
CA PHE A 293 8.20 20.73 6.86
C PHE A 293 6.68 20.91 6.87
N ASN A 294 6.10 21.01 8.04
CA ASN A 294 4.65 21.20 8.22
C ASN A 294 4.43 22.54 8.92
N TYR A 295 3.55 23.38 8.37
CA TYR A 295 3.27 24.69 8.95
C TYR A 295 1.80 25.09 8.82
N ASP A 296 1.17 25.46 9.92
CA ASP A 296 -0.18 26.03 9.97
C ASP A 296 -0.08 27.54 9.79
N ILE A 297 -0.33 28.04 8.59
CA ILE A 297 -0.33 29.48 8.30
C ILE A 297 -1.39 30.17 9.20
N ASN A 298 -2.55 29.56 9.30
CA ASN A 298 -3.63 29.93 10.21
C ASN A 298 -4.60 28.73 10.38
N GLU A 299 -5.73 28.95 11.00
CA GLU A 299 -6.71 27.88 11.22
C GLU A 299 -7.33 27.28 9.93
N LYS A 300 -7.24 28.00 8.81
CA LYS A 300 -7.82 27.59 7.54
C LYS A 300 -6.79 27.02 6.56
N PHE A 301 -5.54 27.43 6.66
CA PHE A 301 -4.49 27.09 5.71
C PHE A 301 -3.34 26.38 6.38
N GLN A 302 -3.02 25.21 5.85
CA GLN A 302 -1.88 24.40 6.24
C GLN A 302 -1.06 24.09 5.00
N ILE A 303 0.25 24.19 5.13
CA ILE A 303 1.19 23.78 4.09
C ILE A 303 2.11 22.68 4.59
N ASP A 304 2.45 21.76 3.70
CA ASP A 304 3.46 20.73 3.89
C ASP A 304 4.42 20.75 2.70
N PHE A 305 5.69 20.66 2.99
CA PHE A 305 6.72 20.34 2.00
C PHE A 305 7.36 19.03 2.40
N THR A 306 7.42 18.08 1.46
CA THR A 306 8.01 16.75 1.64
C THR A 306 9.09 16.53 0.59
N ALA A 307 10.26 16.06 0.99
CA ALA A 307 11.25 15.58 0.05
C ALA A 307 11.76 14.20 0.47
N PHE A 308 11.96 13.35 -0.51
CA PHE A 308 12.43 11.99 -0.40
C PHE A 308 13.50 11.75 -1.47
N ALA A 309 14.59 11.08 -1.11
CA ALA A 309 15.50 10.52 -2.10
C ALA A 309 16.09 9.21 -1.60
N ALA A 310 16.41 8.33 -2.56
CA ALA A 310 17.08 7.06 -2.35
C ALA A 310 18.06 6.79 -3.49
N ASP A 311 19.15 6.12 -3.20
CA ASP A 311 20.19 5.74 -4.17
C ASP A 311 20.78 4.39 -3.81
N ASP A 312 20.88 3.51 -4.81
CA ASP A 312 21.51 2.19 -4.74
C ASP A 312 22.67 2.11 -5.70
N PHE A 313 23.74 1.48 -5.29
CA PHE A 313 24.88 1.20 -6.13
C PHE A 313 25.47 -0.18 -5.78
N ALA A 314 25.67 -1.02 -6.79
CA ALA A 314 26.41 -2.28 -6.66
C ALA A 314 27.18 -2.55 -7.95
N GLU A 315 28.37 -3.14 -7.81
CA GLU A 315 29.16 -3.64 -8.92
C GLU A 315 29.78 -4.98 -8.54
N LEU A 316 29.41 -6.03 -9.27
CA LEU A 316 29.85 -7.40 -9.01
C LEU A 316 30.60 -7.92 -10.25
N VAL A 317 31.87 -8.26 -10.12
CA VAL A 317 32.63 -8.82 -11.24
C VAL A 317 32.26 -10.27 -11.45
N PHE A 318 32.10 -10.66 -12.71
CA PHE A 318 31.86 -12.05 -13.08
C PHE A 318 33.09 -12.93 -12.84
N THR A 319 32.86 -14.19 -12.56
CA THR A 319 33.92 -15.22 -12.45
C THR A 319 34.69 -15.40 -13.77
N GLU A 320 35.90 -15.95 -13.71
CA GLU A 320 36.72 -16.21 -14.92
C GLU A 320 35.93 -17.02 -15.96
N GLU A 321 35.19 -18.04 -15.54
CA GLU A 321 34.37 -18.88 -16.42
C GLU A 321 33.25 -18.11 -17.12
N GLN A 322 32.62 -17.17 -16.43
CA GLN A 322 31.57 -16.28 -16.99
C GLN A 322 32.16 -15.23 -17.94
N GLN A 323 33.46 -14.90 -17.82
CA GLN A 323 34.14 -13.94 -18.69
C GLN A 323 34.62 -14.56 -20.04
N ASP A 324 34.48 -15.87 -20.22
CA ASP A 324 34.75 -16.51 -21.51
C ASP A 324 33.76 -16.09 -22.59
N GLU A 325 32.54 -15.74 -22.22
CA GLU A 325 31.52 -15.15 -23.12
C GLU A 325 31.78 -13.65 -23.30
N GLU A 326 32.01 -13.21 -24.54
CA GLU A 326 32.41 -11.83 -24.85
C GLU A 326 31.40 -10.80 -24.31
N GLU A 327 30.09 -11.08 -24.40
CA GLU A 327 29.01 -10.22 -23.93
C GLU A 327 28.97 -10.08 -22.40
N LEU A 328 29.45 -11.08 -21.67
CA LEU A 328 29.47 -11.09 -20.19
C LEU A 328 30.78 -10.55 -19.62
N ARG A 329 31.80 -10.24 -20.45
CA ARG A 329 33.06 -9.70 -19.94
C ARG A 329 32.85 -8.40 -19.16
N GLY A 330 33.28 -8.39 -17.89
CA GLY A 330 33.21 -7.22 -17.02
C GLY A 330 32.44 -7.50 -15.73
N ALA A 331 31.43 -6.70 -15.46
CA ALA A 331 30.71 -6.74 -14.19
C ALA A 331 29.20 -6.60 -14.37
N LEU A 332 28.48 -7.06 -13.38
CA LEU A 332 27.08 -6.68 -13.13
C LEU A 332 27.10 -5.31 -12.44
N TYR A 333 26.58 -4.30 -13.10
CA TYR A 333 26.47 -2.93 -12.58
C TYR A 333 25.00 -2.58 -12.34
N ILE A 334 24.69 -2.14 -11.12
CA ILE A 334 23.34 -1.72 -10.70
C ILE A 334 23.43 -0.33 -10.10
N LYS A 335 22.68 0.61 -10.65
CA LYS A 335 22.47 1.92 -10.08
C LYS A 335 21.02 2.33 -10.20
N ASN A 336 20.34 2.41 -9.06
CA ASN A 336 18.97 2.90 -8.99
C ASN A 336 18.92 4.14 -8.13
N SER A 337 18.12 5.12 -8.53
CA SER A 337 17.85 6.28 -7.68
C SER A 337 16.43 6.77 -7.85
N ALA A 338 15.90 7.37 -6.79
CA ALA A 338 14.61 8.03 -6.78
C ALA A 338 14.74 9.37 -6.04
N ASN A 339 14.05 10.38 -6.54
CA ASN A 339 13.97 11.70 -5.92
C ASN A 339 12.55 12.22 -6.09
N VAL A 340 11.85 12.47 -4.99
CA VAL A 340 10.49 12.99 -4.97
C VAL A 340 10.48 14.28 -4.14
N GLN A 341 9.90 15.33 -4.70
CA GLN A 341 9.68 16.59 -4.01
C GLN A 341 8.19 16.90 -4.10
N GLY A 342 7.57 17.12 -2.97
CA GLY A 342 6.14 17.34 -2.87
C GLY A 342 5.79 18.60 -2.11
N PHE A 343 4.78 19.29 -2.57
CA PHE A 343 4.15 20.43 -1.90
C PHE A 343 2.65 20.13 -1.75
N HIS A 344 2.13 20.30 -0.54
CA HIS A 344 0.72 20.14 -0.23
C HIS A 344 0.20 21.40 0.46
N LEU A 345 -0.92 21.89 -0.04
CA LEU A 345 -1.70 22.97 0.58
C LEU A 345 -3.10 22.43 0.93
N ARG A 346 -3.44 22.46 2.19
CA ARG A 346 -4.82 22.24 2.65
C ARG A 346 -5.48 23.57 2.99
N ALA A 347 -6.65 23.82 2.41
CA ALA A 347 -7.44 25.00 2.63
C ALA A 347 -8.85 24.64 3.12
N LEU A 348 -9.23 25.11 4.31
CA LEU A 348 -10.61 25.07 4.81
C LEU A 348 -11.33 26.34 4.33
N LEU A 349 -11.84 26.31 3.09
CA LEU A 349 -12.45 27.47 2.43
C LEU A 349 -13.76 27.90 3.12
N SER A 350 -14.49 26.93 3.66
CA SER A 350 -15.63 27.16 4.54
C SER A 350 -15.78 26.00 5.54
N PRO A 351 -16.67 26.07 6.54
CA PRO A 351 -16.92 24.95 7.45
C PRO A 351 -17.31 23.64 6.75
N ARG A 352 -17.77 23.73 5.50
CA ARG A 352 -18.24 22.58 4.68
C ARG A 352 -17.36 22.27 3.48
N LEU A 353 -16.37 23.11 3.16
CA LEU A 353 -15.58 22.99 1.95
C LEU A 353 -14.10 22.94 2.28
N THR A 354 -13.50 21.78 2.05
CA THR A 354 -12.05 21.56 2.12
C THR A 354 -11.49 21.41 0.72
N TYR A 355 -10.39 22.06 0.46
CA TYR A 355 -9.64 21.95 -0.77
C TYR A 355 -8.20 21.54 -0.44
N ASP A 356 -7.74 20.48 -1.09
CA ASP A 356 -6.36 20.01 -1.03
C ASP A 356 -5.72 20.20 -2.41
N PHE A 357 -4.59 20.87 -2.45
CA PHE A 357 -3.74 21.00 -3.62
C PHE A 357 -2.43 20.26 -3.36
N ASN A 358 -2.04 19.38 -4.28
CA ASN A 358 -0.77 18.69 -4.23
C ASN A 358 -0.01 18.93 -5.53
N PHE A 359 1.27 19.22 -5.41
CA PHE A 359 2.22 19.25 -6.52
C PHE A 359 3.36 18.33 -6.18
N SER A 360 3.78 17.50 -7.13
CA SER A 360 5.02 16.71 -6.97
C SER A 360 5.87 16.72 -8.23
N HIS A 361 7.17 16.59 -8.00
CA HIS A 361 8.16 16.27 -9.01
C HIS A 361 8.83 14.97 -8.62
N ASN A 362 8.78 14.00 -9.49
CA ASN A 362 9.33 12.66 -9.29
C ASN A 362 10.34 12.35 -10.41
N LYS A 363 11.59 12.16 -10.05
CA LYS A 363 12.67 11.79 -10.97
C LYS A 363 13.32 10.50 -10.50
N GLN A 364 13.44 9.54 -11.40
CA GLN A 364 14.02 8.24 -11.09
C GLN A 364 15.09 7.85 -12.11
N LEU A 365 15.92 6.91 -11.75
CA LEU A 365 16.89 6.27 -12.62
C LEU A 365 16.96 4.78 -12.25
N VAL A 366 16.71 3.93 -13.23
CA VAL A 366 17.08 2.51 -13.21
C VAL A 366 18.16 2.34 -14.24
N ASN A 367 19.35 1.92 -13.83
CA ASN A 367 20.49 1.69 -14.72
C ASN A 367 21.15 0.36 -14.35
N PHE A 368 21.00 -0.57 -15.25
CA PHE A 368 21.46 -1.94 -15.09
C PHE A 368 22.35 -2.31 -16.28
N LYS A 369 23.52 -2.90 -16.02
CA LYS A 369 24.43 -3.37 -17.06
C LYS A 369 24.95 -4.76 -16.71
N ILE A 370 25.03 -5.61 -17.71
CA ILE A 370 25.65 -6.94 -17.59
C ILE A 370 26.80 -7.01 -18.60
N GLY A 371 28.02 -7.14 -18.07
CA GLY A 371 29.22 -7.14 -18.88
C GLY A 371 29.34 -5.94 -19.79
N GLN A 372 29.88 -6.15 -20.99
CA GLN A 372 30.00 -5.11 -22.02
C GLN A 372 28.83 -5.12 -23.02
N GLY A 373 28.05 -6.21 -23.03
CA GLY A 373 27.03 -6.48 -24.04
C GLY A 373 25.67 -5.90 -23.73
N PHE A 374 25.24 -5.89 -22.47
CA PHE A 374 23.84 -5.61 -22.14
C PHE A 374 23.68 -4.42 -21.22
N PHE A 375 22.70 -3.59 -21.53
CA PHE A 375 22.34 -2.47 -20.67
C PHE A 375 20.84 -2.15 -20.73
N LEU A 376 20.32 -1.67 -19.61
CA LEU A 376 18.98 -1.12 -19.45
C LEU A 376 19.10 0.18 -18.67
N ARG A 377 18.62 1.28 -19.25
CA ARG A 377 18.47 2.56 -18.57
C ARG A 377 17.08 3.10 -18.80
N ILE A 378 16.35 3.28 -17.71
CA ILE A 378 15.03 3.90 -17.70
C ILE A 378 15.09 5.09 -16.74
N GLN A 379 14.68 6.24 -17.22
CA GLN A 379 14.74 7.47 -16.43
C GLN A 379 13.46 8.29 -16.62
N PRO A 380 12.40 8.02 -15.84
CA PRO A 380 11.21 8.84 -15.78
C PRO A 380 11.48 10.14 -15.03
N ASN A 381 10.83 11.21 -15.50
CA ASN A 381 10.86 12.55 -14.93
C ASN A 381 9.44 13.12 -15.03
N VAL A 382 8.70 13.12 -13.92
CA VAL A 382 7.24 13.32 -13.88
C VAL A 382 6.88 14.47 -12.96
N TYR A 383 5.98 15.32 -13.42
CA TYR A 383 5.34 16.36 -12.63
C TYR A 383 3.85 16.03 -12.48
N ASP A 384 3.38 15.98 -11.23
CA ASP A 384 1.98 15.75 -10.92
C ASP A 384 1.38 16.98 -10.25
N VAL A 385 0.17 17.33 -10.69
CA VAL A 385 -0.66 18.36 -10.08
C VAL A 385 -2.00 17.72 -9.73
N ARG A 386 -2.34 17.69 -8.45
CA ARG A 386 -3.57 17.09 -7.96
C ARG A 386 -4.40 18.09 -7.18
N HIS A 387 -5.68 18.15 -7.51
CA HIS A 387 -6.70 18.93 -6.84
C HIS A 387 -7.75 17.99 -6.25
N ASP A 388 -7.96 18.04 -4.95
CA ASP A 388 -9.03 17.32 -4.28
C ASP A 388 -9.99 18.31 -3.59
N VAL A 389 -11.28 18.11 -3.77
CA VAL A 389 -12.34 18.91 -3.16
C VAL A 389 -13.25 18.02 -2.35
N VAL A 390 -13.46 18.37 -1.12
CA VAL A 390 -14.42 17.71 -0.22
C VAL A 390 -15.49 18.72 0.19
N TYR A 391 -16.74 18.43 -0.15
CA TYR A 391 -17.87 19.29 0.17
C TYR A 391 -18.92 18.53 1.00
N GLU A 392 -19.15 18.99 2.23
CA GLU A 392 -20.21 18.51 3.12
C GLU A 392 -21.53 19.16 2.69
N LEU A 393 -22.24 18.53 1.74
CA LEU A 393 -23.52 19.04 1.22
C LEU A 393 -24.57 19.12 2.33
N SER A 394 -24.59 18.10 3.20
CA SER A 394 -25.39 18.03 4.41
C SER A 394 -24.68 17.18 5.46
N PRO A 395 -25.14 17.09 6.71
CA PRO A 395 -24.55 16.18 7.71
C PRO A 395 -24.48 14.72 7.26
N ASN A 396 -25.33 14.34 6.31
CA ASN A 396 -25.49 12.97 5.84
C ASN A 396 -24.98 12.75 4.42
N VAL A 397 -24.57 13.81 3.71
CA VAL A 397 -24.11 13.72 2.31
C VAL A 397 -22.82 14.48 2.13
N ARG A 398 -21.77 13.75 1.77
CA ARG A 398 -20.44 14.27 1.49
C ARG A 398 -20.07 13.98 0.05
N LEU A 399 -19.69 15.01 -0.68
CA LEU A 399 -19.20 14.94 -2.05
C LEU A 399 -17.68 15.07 -2.05
N GLU A 400 -17.01 14.20 -2.79
CA GLU A 400 -15.56 14.21 -2.96
C GLU A 400 -15.25 14.13 -4.45
N SER A 401 -14.39 15.00 -4.93
CA SER A 401 -13.96 15.02 -6.33
C SER A 401 -12.49 15.39 -6.43
N GLY A 402 -11.85 14.92 -7.46
CA GLY A 402 -10.47 15.30 -7.74
C GLY A 402 -10.13 15.27 -9.20
N LEU A 403 -9.08 16.01 -9.53
CA LEU A 403 -8.46 16.08 -10.85
C LEU A 403 -6.95 15.94 -10.66
N ILE A 404 -6.35 15.03 -11.40
CA ILE A 404 -4.93 14.77 -11.38
C ILE A 404 -4.42 14.97 -12.79
N ASN A 405 -3.35 15.73 -12.95
CA ASN A 405 -2.66 15.94 -14.21
C ASN A 405 -1.22 15.51 -14.02
N SER A 406 -0.77 14.58 -14.83
CA SER A 406 0.61 14.10 -14.88
C SER A 406 1.22 14.42 -16.24
N ILE A 407 2.37 15.07 -16.22
CA ILE A 407 3.14 15.40 -17.41
C ILE A 407 4.61 15.04 -17.18
N GLY A 408 5.23 14.48 -18.17
CA GLY A 408 6.63 14.12 -18.03
C GLY A 408 7.23 13.52 -19.28
N ASP A 409 8.45 13.03 -19.08
CA ASP A 409 9.22 12.30 -20.08
C ASP A 409 9.86 11.06 -19.47
N VAL A 410 10.02 10.04 -20.28
CA VAL A 410 10.75 8.82 -19.92
C VAL A 410 11.86 8.58 -20.95
N VAL A 411 13.11 8.66 -20.53
CA VAL A 411 14.23 8.20 -21.33
C VAL A 411 14.35 6.69 -21.21
N VAL A 412 14.28 5.99 -22.34
CA VAL A 412 14.45 4.52 -22.39
C VAL A 412 15.60 4.20 -23.32
N GLN A 413 16.65 3.65 -22.75
CA GLN A 413 17.82 3.16 -23.49
C GLN A 413 18.08 1.74 -23.08
N LEU A 414 17.97 0.80 -23.97
CA LEU A 414 18.26 -0.59 -23.71
C LEU A 414 18.86 -1.31 -24.91
N PHE A 415 19.74 -2.23 -24.60
CA PHE A 415 20.12 -3.34 -25.43
C PHE A 415 20.08 -4.57 -24.54
N PHE A 416 18.97 -5.28 -24.56
CA PHE A 416 18.69 -6.33 -23.61
C PHE A 416 17.88 -7.46 -24.26
N PRO A 417 18.11 -8.73 -23.89
CA PRO A 417 17.27 -9.82 -24.34
C PRO A 417 15.82 -9.63 -23.87
N ASN A 418 14.87 -10.12 -24.66
CA ASN A 418 13.50 -10.20 -24.22
C ASN A 418 13.43 -10.95 -22.88
N PRO A 419 12.65 -10.49 -21.89
CA PRO A 419 12.48 -11.23 -20.66
C PRO A 419 11.81 -12.59 -20.94
N PRO A 420 12.05 -13.63 -20.12
CA PRO A 420 11.36 -14.90 -20.26
C PRO A 420 9.86 -14.73 -20.04
N GLU A 421 9.05 -15.40 -20.87
CA GLU A 421 7.60 -15.48 -20.67
C GLU A 421 7.27 -16.40 -19.48
N GLU A 422 6.09 -16.27 -18.88
CA GLU A 422 5.66 -17.16 -17.80
C GLU A 422 5.63 -18.62 -18.28
N GLY A 423 6.43 -19.48 -17.63
CA GLY A 423 6.59 -20.87 -18.04
C GLY A 423 7.66 -21.10 -19.13
N ASP A 424 8.33 -20.07 -19.61
CA ASP A 424 9.49 -20.22 -20.48
C ASP A 424 10.69 -20.73 -19.69
N THR A 425 10.95 -22.00 -19.85
CA THR A 425 11.91 -22.74 -19.09
C THR A 425 13.19 -23.06 -19.90
N ASN A 426 13.15 -22.83 -21.21
CA ASN A 426 14.26 -22.94 -22.14
C ASN A 426 14.92 -21.59 -22.45
N TYR A 427 14.65 -20.60 -21.66
CA TYR A 427 15.18 -19.27 -21.88
C TYR A 427 16.70 -19.26 -21.77
N ASP A 428 17.36 -18.96 -22.87
CA ASP A 428 18.80 -18.73 -22.92
C ASP A 428 19.03 -17.22 -23.08
N PHE A 429 19.50 -16.59 -22.02
CA PHE A 429 19.73 -15.15 -21.96
C PHE A 429 20.62 -14.63 -23.11
N LEU A 430 21.65 -15.39 -23.50
CA LEU A 430 22.58 -14.97 -24.54
C LEU A 430 22.01 -15.16 -25.96
N GLN A 431 21.12 -16.11 -26.16
CA GLN A 431 20.52 -16.44 -27.46
C GLN A 431 19.14 -15.79 -27.65
N ALA A 432 18.51 -15.31 -26.59
CA ALA A 432 17.22 -14.66 -26.70
C ALA A 432 17.29 -13.42 -27.60
N GLU A 433 16.20 -13.17 -28.31
CA GLU A 433 16.07 -12.00 -29.19
C GLU A 433 16.33 -10.72 -28.38
N LYS A 434 17.20 -9.87 -28.89
CA LYS A 434 17.65 -8.66 -28.21
C LYS A 434 16.89 -7.45 -28.70
N ASN A 435 16.26 -6.73 -27.81
CA ASN A 435 15.66 -5.45 -28.10
C ASN A 435 16.70 -4.34 -28.02
N LYS A 436 16.69 -3.45 -29.00
CA LYS A 436 17.46 -2.21 -28.97
C LYS A 436 16.49 -1.05 -29.02
N VAL A 437 16.42 -0.28 -27.95
CA VAL A 437 15.59 0.92 -27.86
C VAL A 437 16.48 2.08 -27.42
N ASP A 438 16.32 3.24 -28.05
CA ASP A 438 16.94 4.50 -27.65
C ASP A 438 15.92 5.60 -27.99
N THR A 439 15.10 5.97 -27.02
CA THR A 439 13.99 6.90 -27.20
C THR A 439 13.75 7.77 -25.98
N VAL A 440 13.15 8.91 -26.22
CA VAL A 440 12.54 9.75 -25.17
C VAL A 440 11.06 9.83 -25.50
N GLN A 441 10.26 9.35 -24.56
CA GLN A 441 8.82 9.39 -24.68
C GLN A 441 8.26 10.46 -23.76
N GLU A 442 7.61 11.46 -24.31
CA GLU A 442 6.81 12.42 -23.55
C GLU A 442 5.43 11.81 -23.31
N PHE A 443 4.81 12.08 -22.19
CA PHE A 443 3.45 11.64 -21.88
C PHE A 443 2.65 12.74 -21.18
N TYR A 444 1.33 12.66 -21.35
CA TYR A 444 0.37 13.50 -20.68
C TYR A 444 -0.86 12.70 -20.27
N GLU A 445 -1.15 12.69 -18.99
CA GLU A 445 -2.27 11.97 -18.40
C GLU A 445 -3.17 12.91 -17.61
N VAL A 446 -4.48 12.69 -17.73
CA VAL A 446 -5.51 13.41 -16.97
C VAL A 446 -6.45 12.40 -16.35
N GLU A 447 -6.60 12.47 -15.05
CA GLU A 447 -7.43 11.57 -14.29
C GLU A 447 -8.45 12.38 -13.48
N GLY A 448 -9.70 11.95 -13.54
CA GLY A 448 -10.77 12.62 -12.82
C GLY A 448 -11.60 11.63 -12.01
N TYR A 449 -11.98 12.00 -10.79
CA TYR A 449 -12.90 11.19 -9.99
C TYR A 449 -13.99 12.03 -9.33
N LEU A 450 -15.12 11.36 -9.11
CA LEU A 450 -16.24 11.88 -8.34
C LEU A 450 -16.82 10.76 -7.49
N GLN A 451 -16.98 11.00 -6.19
CA GLN A 451 -17.69 10.07 -5.31
C GLN A 451 -18.56 10.80 -4.31
N THR A 452 -19.66 10.16 -3.93
CA THR A 452 -20.61 10.68 -2.95
C THR A 452 -20.76 9.65 -1.84
N ARG A 453 -20.71 10.12 -0.61
CA ARG A 453 -20.95 9.32 0.60
C ARG A 453 -22.28 9.72 1.22
N PHE A 454 -23.14 8.75 1.41
CA PHE A 454 -24.45 8.90 2.03
C PHE A 454 -24.44 8.16 3.37
N THR A 455 -24.63 8.89 4.46
CA THR A 455 -24.80 8.30 5.79
C THR A 455 -26.28 8.24 6.11
N MET A 456 -26.82 7.05 6.34
CA MET A 456 -28.23 6.80 6.67
C MET A 456 -28.32 6.36 8.13
N GLY A 457 -28.68 7.29 9.01
CA GLY A 457 -28.57 7.11 10.45
C GLY A 457 -27.10 6.91 10.86
N GLU A 458 -26.88 6.21 11.97
CA GLU A 458 -25.54 5.88 12.47
C GLU A 458 -25.05 4.49 12.01
N ILE A 459 -25.85 3.81 11.18
CA ILE A 459 -25.68 2.38 10.90
C ILE A 459 -25.29 2.05 9.45
N LEU A 460 -25.58 2.92 8.48
CA LEU A 460 -25.34 2.63 7.08
C LEU A 460 -24.61 3.78 6.39
N LEU A 461 -23.45 3.47 5.82
CA LEU A 461 -22.69 4.34 4.93
C LEU A 461 -22.67 3.73 3.52
N VAL A 462 -23.16 4.46 2.55
CA VAL A 462 -23.14 4.10 1.13
C VAL A 462 -22.17 5.04 0.42
N THR A 463 -21.18 4.51 -0.28
CA THR A 463 -20.29 5.30 -1.15
C THR A 463 -20.51 4.86 -2.59
N VAL A 464 -20.83 5.82 -3.44
CA VAL A 464 -20.94 5.63 -4.90
C VAL A 464 -19.97 6.56 -5.57
N GLY A 465 -19.15 6.04 -6.46
CA GLY A 465 -18.16 6.85 -7.17
C GLY A 465 -17.87 6.33 -8.58
N THR A 466 -17.18 7.14 -9.33
CA THR A 466 -16.60 6.79 -10.61
C THR A 466 -15.29 7.53 -10.81
N ARG A 467 -14.42 6.93 -11.59
CA ARG A 467 -13.17 7.51 -12.07
C ARG A 467 -13.09 7.37 -13.57
N VAL A 468 -12.41 8.29 -14.20
CA VAL A 468 -12.08 8.26 -15.63
C VAL A 468 -10.64 8.69 -15.77
N ASP A 469 -9.85 7.87 -16.45
CA ASP A 469 -8.45 8.13 -16.75
C ASP A 469 -8.31 8.34 -18.25
N TYR A 470 -7.46 9.28 -18.65
CA TYR A 470 -7.14 9.60 -20.04
C TYR A 470 -5.63 9.72 -20.17
N SER A 471 -5.05 8.97 -21.09
CA SER A 471 -3.65 9.10 -21.51
C SER A 471 -3.60 9.45 -23.00
N ALA A 472 -2.81 10.46 -23.35
CA ALA A 472 -2.69 10.89 -24.74
C ALA A 472 -1.94 9.87 -25.62
N ASP A 473 -1.13 9.00 -25.00
CA ASP A 473 -0.25 8.06 -25.70
C ASP A 473 -0.86 6.68 -25.91
N LEU A 474 -1.93 6.36 -25.21
CA LEU A 474 -2.70 5.14 -25.41
C LEU A 474 -3.83 5.40 -26.40
N THR A 475 -4.27 4.36 -27.12
CA THR A 475 -5.51 4.41 -27.92
C THR A 475 -6.70 4.67 -27.00
N ALA A 476 -6.82 5.94 -26.63
CA ALA A 476 -7.51 6.39 -25.46
C ALA A 476 -9.02 6.22 -25.58
N GLN A 477 -9.53 5.29 -24.85
CA GLN A 477 -10.93 5.31 -24.47
C GLN A 477 -10.98 5.70 -22.99
N ALA A 478 -11.54 6.88 -22.71
CA ALA A 478 -11.84 7.28 -21.34
C ALA A 478 -12.88 6.31 -20.75
N THR A 479 -12.43 5.21 -20.18
CA THR A 479 -13.30 4.13 -19.67
C THR A 479 -13.76 4.46 -18.25
N PRO A 480 -15.08 4.58 -17.99
CA PRO A 480 -15.58 4.78 -16.63
C PRO A 480 -15.28 3.60 -15.72
N GLN A 481 -14.82 3.91 -14.51
CA GLN A 481 -14.50 2.96 -13.45
C GLN A 481 -15.49 3.12 -12.30
N PRO A 482 -16.71 2.55 -12.38
CA PRO A 482 -17.70 2.65 -11.33
C PRO A 482 -17.24 1.92 -10.06
N ARG A 483 -17.53 2.49 -8.91
CA ARG A 483 -17.23 1.95 -7.57
C ARG A 483 -18.41 2.13 -6.64
N LEU A 484 -18.70 1.09 -5.88
CA LEU A 484 -19.77 1.06 -4.88
C LEU A 484 -19.25 0.40 -3.62
N SER A 485 -19.48 1.02 -2.46
CA SER A 485 -19.30 0.36 -1.18
C SER A 485 -20.49 0.60 -0.25
N LEU A 486 -20.81 -0.44 0.53
CA LEU A 486 -21.85 -0.43 1.55
C LEU A 486 -21.20 -0.83 2.88
N ASN A 487 -21.31 0.02 3.89
CA ASN A 487 -20.86 -0.27 5.25
C ASN A 487 -22.04 -0.23 6.19
N PHE A 488 -22.47 -1.40 6.66
CA PHE A 488 -23.53 -1.54 7.64
C PHE A 488 -22.93 -1.83 9.01
N THR A 489 -23.09 -0.92 9.96
CA THR A 489 -22.44 -0.94 11.27
C THR A 489 -23.50 -0.88 12.38
N PRO A 490 -24.22 -1.98 12.64
CA PRO A 490 -25.19 -2.06 13.73
C PRO A 490 -24.49 -2.06 15.10
N ALA A 491 -25.17 -1.59 16.15
CA ALA A 491 -24.58 -1.44 17.47
C ALA A 491 -24.11 -2.78 18.10
N GLU A 492 -24.87 -3.85 17.91
CA GLU A 492 -24.66 -5.12 18.60
C GLU A 492 -24.18 -6.28 17.70
N LEU A 493 -24.30 -6.14 16.38
CA LEU A 493 -23.90 -7.15 15.41
C LEU A 493 -22.54 -6.82 14.79
N PRO A 494 -21.87 -7.79 14.16
CA PRO A 494 -20.68 -7.51 13.35
C PRO A 494 -20.99 -6.48 12.26
N GLN A 495 -20.01 -5.65 11.96
CA GLN A 495 -20.06 -4.75 10.81
C GLN A 495 -20.01 -5.58 9.53
N LEU A 496 -20.90 -5.27 8.60
CA LEU A 496 -20.94 -5.88 7.27
C LEU A 496 -20.49 -4.83 6.25
N ARG A 497 -19.50 -5.18 5.43
CA ARG A 497 -19.01 -4.33 4.36
C ARG A 497 -19.06 -5.07 3.04
N LEU A 498 -19.54 -4.39 2.01
CA LEU A 498 -19.59 -4.87 0.64
C LEU A 498 -18.90 -3.86 -0.27
N ALA A 499 -18.13 -4.33 -1.24
CA ALA A 499 -17.60 -3.48 -2.28
C ALA A 499 -17.68 -4.14 -3.65
N TYR A 500 -17.99 -3.33 -4.64
CA TYR A 500 -17.79 -3.59 -6.05
C TYR A 500 -17.01 -2.44 -6.66
N GLY A 501 -16.06 -2.74 -7.53
CA GLY A 501 -15.34 -1.72 -8.28
C GLY A 501 -14.72 -2.27 -9.55
N ARG A 502 -14.67 -1.41 -10.58
CA ARG A 502 -13.89 -1.63 -11.79
C ARG A 502 -12.61 -0.81 -11.71
N TYR A 503 -11.51 -1.43 -12.08
CA TYR A 503 -10.16 -0.88 -12.00
C TYR A 503 -9.45 -1.12 -13.32
N LEU A 504 -8.68 -0.14 -13.75
CA LEU A 504 -7.87 -0.20 -14.96
C LEU A 504 -6.40 -0.13 -14.59
N GLN A 505 -5.57 -0.77 -15.41
CA GLN A 505 -4.12 -0.73 -15.29
C GLN A 505 -3.51 -0.43 -16.64
N THR A 506 -2.72 0.61 -16.70
CA THR A 506 -1.99 1.03 -17.89
C THR A 506 -0.93 -0.01 -18.28
N PRO A 507 -0.74 -0.30 -19.59
CA PRO A 507 0.35 -1.14 -20.06
C PRO A 507 1.70 -0.61 -19.61
N GLN A 508 2.64 -1.53 -19.32
CA GLN A 508 4.00 -1.14 -18.99
C GLN A 508 4.72 -0.56 -20.21
N PRO A 509 5.60 0.45 -20.08
CA PRO A 509 6.28 1.08 -21.20
C PRO A 509 6.90 0.11 -22.23
N PRO A 510 7.59 -0.97 -21.84
CA PRO A 510 8.14 -1.92 -22.82
C PRO A 510 7.09 -2.69 -23.62
N GLN A 511 5.84 -2.74 -23.16
CA GLN A 511 4.76 -3.47 -23.85
C GLN A 511 4.16 -2.67 -25.01
N PHE A 512 4.17 -1.33 -24.95
CA PHE A 512 3.53 -0.50 -25.96
C PHE A 512 4.49 0.37 -26.79
N PHE A 513 5.74 0.61 -26.36
CA PHE A 513 6.71 1.36 -27.13
C PHE A 513 7.32 0.55 -28.27
N GLU A 514 7.42 1.17 -29.46
CA GLU A 514 8.20 0.63 -30.57
C GLU A 514 9.74 0.84 -30.35
N PRO A 515 10.60 -0.04 -30.90
CA PRO A 515 10.32 -1.27 -31.62
C PRO A 515 10.08 -2.46 -30.67
N GLY A 516 9.03 -3.22 -30.95
CA GLY A 516 8.74 -4.48 -30.25
C GLY A 516 7.58 -4.45 -29.27
N GLY A 517 7.07 -3.29 -28.89
CA GLY A 517 5.79 -3.13 -28.23
C GLY A 517 4.62 -3.13 -29.21
N ASN A 518 3.42 -2.94 -28.68
CA ASN A 518 2.21 -2.74 -29.48
C ASN A 518 1.53 -1.43 -29.05
N PRO A 519 1.58 -0.37 -29.85
CA PRO A 519 0.97 0.92 -29.51
C PRO A 519 -0.58 0.89 -29.52
N GLU A 520 -1.20 -0.21 -30.02
CA GLU A 520 -2.65 -0.41 -30.01
C GLU A 520 -3.16 -1.09 -28.74
N LEU A 521 -2.29 -1.31 -27.73
CA LEU A 521 -2.72 -1.90 -26.45
C LEU A 521 -3.71 -1.02 -25.73
N GLU A 522 -4.70 -1.67 -25.15
CA GLU A 522 -5.65 -1.06 -24.23
C GLU A 522 -5.25 -1.34 -22.78
N GLU A 523 -5.87 -0.62 -21.85
CA GLU A 523 -5.71 -0.88 -20.42
C GLU A 523 -6.24 -2.26 -20.05
N SER A 524 -5.51 -2.97 -19.17
CA SER A 524 -6.00 -4.18 -18.50
C SER A 524 -7.12 -3.82 -17.52
N LEU A 525 -8.08 -4.72 -17.33
CA LEU A 525 -9.28 -4.48 -16.55
C LEU A 525 -9.44 -5.51 -15.43
N ALA A 526 -9.79 -5.04 -14.23
CA ALA A 526 -10.15 -5.87 -13.09
C ALA A 526 -11.50 -5.46 -12.48
N ASP A 527 -12.42 -6.42 -12.35
CA ASP A 527 -13.67 -6.23 -11.61
C ASP A 527 -13.52 -6.89 -10.22
N HIS A 528 -13.64 -6.12 -9.14
CA HIS A 528 -13.52 -6.59 -7.75
C HIS A 528 -14.88 -6.74 -7.09
N TYR A 529 -15.07 -7.85 -6.37
CA TYR A 529 -16.23 -8.15 -5.51
C TYR A 529 -15.70 -8.55 -4.14
N ILE A 530 -16.10 -7.83 -3.10
CA ILE A 530 -15.59 -8.03 -1.74
C ILE A 530 -16.74 -8.03 -0.75
N LEU A 531 -16.70 -8.99 0.16
CA LEU A 531 -17.57 -9.11 1.34
C LEU A 531 -16.70 -9.18 2.57
N GLU A 532 -16.99 -8.39 3.60
CA GLU A 532 -16.24 -8.35 4.85
C GLU A 532 -17.17 -8.30 6.06
N LEU A 533 -16.86 -9.08 7.07
CA LEU A 533 -17.49 -9.07 8.39
C LEU A 533 -16.41 -8.73 9.43
N GLU A 534 -16.67 -7.72 10.26
CA GLU A 534 -15.73 -7.30 11.30
C GLU A 534 -16.47 -7.05 12.62
N ARG A 535 -15.87 -7.50 13.70
CA ARG A 535 -16.35 -7.20 15.04
C ARG A 535 -15.18 -6.83 15.94
N GLU A 536 -15.26 -5.67 16.53
CA GLU A 536 -14.38 -5.22 17.59
C GLU A 536 -15.07 -5.44 18.94
N PHE A 537 -14.36 -6.07 19.89
CA PHE A 537 -14.82 -6.33 21.24
C PHE A 537 -14.27 -5.26 22.18
N GLU A 538 -14.95 -5.02 23.30
CA GLU A 538 -14.57 -4.02 24.32
C GLU A 538 -13.15 -4.21 24.88
N ASN A 539 -12.66 -5.45 24.88
CA ASN A 539 -11.31 -5.78 25.34
C ASN A 539 -10.22 -5.49 24.32
N GLY A 540 -10.53 -4.81 23.19
CA GLY A 540 -9.59 -4.48 22.11
C GLY A 540 -9.21 -5.67 21.23
N THR A 541 -9.99 -6.75 21.29
CA THR A 541 -9.88 -7.85 20.32
C THR A 541 -10.73 -7.54 19.10
N MET A 542 -10.18 -7.72 17.90
CA MET A 542 -10.88 -7.59 16.63
C MET A 542 -10.89 -8.93 15.91
N LEU A 543 -12.06 -9.30 15.42
CA LEU A 543 -12.27 -10.44 14.53
C LEU A 543 -12.72 -9.93 13.16
N LYS A 544 -12.02 -10.33 12.11
CA LYS A 544 -12.33 -9.98 10.72
C LYS A 544 -12.36 -11.22 9.85
N LEU A 545 -13.41 -11.33 9.03
CA LEU A 545 -13.58 -12.32 7.99
C LEU A 545 -13.79 -11.59 6.67
N ALA A 546 -13.09 -12.00 5.62
CA ALA A 546 -13.29 -11.44 4.30
C ALA A 546 -13.37 -12.53 3.24
N GLY A 547 -14.22 -12.31 2.23
CA GLY A 547 -14.27 -13.08 1.00
C GLY A 547 -14.12 -12.14 -0.18
N TYR A 548 -13.38 -12.55 -1.21
CA TYR A 548 -13.16 -11.71 -2.38
C TYR A 548 -13.11 -12.52 -3.66
N ARG A 549 -13.45 -11.86 -4.76
CA ARG A 549 -13.19 -12.29 -6.14
C ARG A 549 -12.76 -11.09 -6.97
N LYS A 550 -11.65 -11.21 -7.67
CA LYS A 550 -11.16 -10.31 -8.69
C LYS A 550 -11.24 -11.03 -10.02
N GLN A 551 -11.89 -10.46 -11.00
CA GLN A 551 -11.96 -10.99 -12.35
C GLN A 551 -11.14 -10.10 -13.27
N LEU A 552 -10.13 -10.68 -13.93
CA LEU A 552 -9.17 -9.99 -14.76
C LEU A 552 -9.50 -10.25 -16.22
N LYS A 553 -9.51 -9.21 -17.01
CA LYS A 553 -9.83 -9.22 -18.44
C LYS A 553 -8.84 -8.36 -19.19
N LYS A 554 -8.72 -8.59 -20.50
CA LYS A 554 -7.80 -7.81 -21.34
C LYS A 554 -6.38 -7.78 -20.79
N GLN A 555 -5.94 -8.88 -20.14
CA GLN A 555 -4.57 -8.96 -19.67
C GLN A 555 -3.65 -8.97 -20.89
N ILE A 556 -2.51 -8.30 -20.75
CA ILE A 556 -1.54 -8.16 -21.83
C ILE A 556 -0.67 -9.41 -21.84
N GLU A 557 -0.74 -10.15 -22.94
CA GLU A 557 -0.02 -11.40 -23.14
C GLU A 557 0.76 -11.34 -24.46
N PRO A 558 1.82 -12.14 -24.62
CA PRO A 558 2.54 -12.25 -25.87
C PRO A 558 1.63 -12.67 -27.01
N ASP A 559 1.86 -12.12 -28.22
CA ASP A 559 1.11 -12.50 -29.43
C ASP A 559 1.43 -13.98 -29.78
N PRO A 560 0.45 -14.90 -29.73
CA PRO A 560 0.67 -16.30 -30.01
C PRO A 560 1.08 -16.57 -31.46
N GLU A 561 0.75 -15.68 -32.39
CA GLU A 561 1.13 -15.84 -33.80
C GLU A 561 2.60 -15.56 -34.03
N LYS A 562 3.25 -14.74 -33.17
CA LYS A 562 4.68 -14.35 -33.26
C LYS A 562 5.07 -13.95 -34.70
N ASP A 563 4.16 -13.26 -35.42
CA ASP A 563 4.37 -12.88 -36.82
C ASP A 563 5.26 -11.63 -36.89
N PRO A 564 6.51 -11.73 -37.37
CA PRO A 564 7.41 -10.59 -37.47
C PRO A 564 6.89 -9.47 -38.40
N ALA A 565 6.01 -9.83 -39.36
CA ALA A 565 5.44 -8.86 -40.31
C ALA A 565 4.44 -7.90 -39.64
N LYS A 566 3.85 -8.30 -38.51
CA LYS A 566 2.89 -7.48 -37.78
C LYS A 566 3.55 -6.48 -36.81
N ASN A 567 4.86 -6.62 -36.57
CA ASN A 567 5.66 -5.77 -35.68
C ASN A 567 5.00 -5.52 -34.30
N ARG A 568 4.26 -6.51 -33.79
CA ARG A 568 3.60 -6.44 -32.49
C ARG A 568 3.92 -7.70 -31.69
N LYS A 569 4.32 -7.53 -30.44
CA LYS A 569 4.67 -8.64 -29.55
C LYS A 569 3.61 -8.95 -28.50
N TYR A 570 2.70 -8.04 -28.24
CA TYR A 570 1.73 -8.13 -27.15
C TYR A 570 0.30 -7.85 -27.62
N LEU A 571 -0.68 -8.49 -26.96
CA LEU A 571 -2.12 -8.33 -27.22
C LEU A 571 -2.90 -8.34 -25.89
N ASN A 572 -4.06 -7.69 -25.84
CA ASN A 572 -5.00 -7.70 -24.72
C ASN A 572 -5.93 -8.93 -24.76
N ILE A 573 -5.37 -10.14 -24.78
CA ILE A 573 -6.12 -11.40 -24.96
C ILE A 573 -6.20 -12.26 -23.70
N GLY A 574 -5.37 -12.00 -22.72
CA GLY A 574 -5.30 -12.77 -21.48
C GLY A 574 -6.50 -12.55 -20.56
N GLU A 575 -6.82 -13.55 -19.78
CA GLU A 575 -7.85 -13.51 -18.76
C GLU A 575 -7.39 -14.19 -17.49
N GLY A 576 -8.00 -13.80 -16.35
CA GLY A 576 -7.68 -14.42 -15.08
C GLY A 576 -8.70 -14.18 -14.00
N TYR A 577 -8.45 -14.80 -12.87
CA TYR A 577 -9.16 -14.48 -11.65
C TYR A 577 -8.30 -14.76 -10.42
N ALA A 578 -8.53 -13.98 -9.36
CA ALA A 578 -8.05 -14.27 -8.03
C ALA A 578 -9.23 -14.26 -7.06
N GLN A 579 -9.39 -15.32 -6.25
CA GLN A 579 -10.48 -15.42 -5.28
C GLN A 579 -10.01 -16.09 -4.00
N GLY A 580 -10.64 -15.72 -2.88
CA GLY A 580 -10.22 -16.29 -1.61
C GLY A 580 -11.05 -15.85 -0.43
N SER A 581 -10.66 -16.37 0.72
CA SER A 581 -11.19 -15.99 2.03
C SER A 581 -10.04 -15.70 3.00
N GLU A 582 -10.26 -14.74 3.87
CA GLU A 582 -9.29 -14.26 4.86
C GLU A 582 -9.91 -14.25 6.24
N PHE A 583 -9.10 -14.59 7.23
CA PHE A 583 -9.40 -14.54 8.65
C PHE A 583 -8.32 -13.75 9.37
N LEU A 584 -8.72 -12.83 10.24
CA LEU A 584 -7.83 -12.09 11.13
C LEU A 584 -8.43 -12.03 12.52
N LEU A 585 -7.69 -12.53 13.51
CA LEU A 585 -7.97 -12.32 14.92
C LEU A 585 -6.82 -11.49 15.49
N GLN A 586 -7.09 -10.27 15.91
CA GLN A 586 -6.10 -9.33 16.39
C GLN A 586 -6.45 -8.83 17.79
N HIS A 587 -5.42 -8.66 18.62
CA HIS A 587 -5.57 -8.05 19.94
C HIS A 587 -4.60 -6.86 20.08
N ARG A 588 -5.15 -5.68 20.37
CA ARG A 588 -4.43 -4.39 20.41
C ARG A 588 -4.59 -3.64 21.73
N GLN A 589 -5.17 -4.27 22.74
CA GLN A 589 -5.46 -3.58 23.99
C GLN A 589 -4.29 -3.68 24.98
N GLY A 590 -3.90 -2.50 25.51
CA GLY A 590 -2.92 -2.32 26.57
C GLY A 590 -1.47 -2.43 26.09
N ASP A 591 -0.56 -2.02 26.98
CA ASP A 591 0.87 -1.95 26.66
C ASP A 591 1.58 -3.31 26.69
N LYS A 592 0.97 -4.34 27.31
CA LYS A 592 1.66 -5.60 27.61
C LYS A 592 1.65 -6.58 26.45
N PHE A 593 0.48 -6.82 25.85
CA PHE A 593 0.33 -7.81 24.82
C PHE A 593 -0.13 -7.17 23.52
N PHE A 594 0.49 -7.60 22.41
CA PHE A 594 0.16 -7.19 21.07
C PHE A 594 0.35 -8.39 20.15
N GLY A 595 -0.63 -8.68 19.30
CA GLY A 595 -0.48 -9.78 18.36
C GLY A 595 -1.72 -10.09 17.56
N TRP A 596 -1.58 -11.00 16.59
CA TRP A 596 -2.66 -11.52 15.76
C TRP A 596 -2.37 -12.90 15.21
N LEU A 597 -3.45 -13.56 14.85
CA LEU A 597 -3.47 -14.74 13.99
C LEU A 597 -4.14 -14.34 12.68
N SER A 598 -3.45 -14.50 11.56
CA SER A 598 -4.00 -14.32 10.24
C SER A 598 -3.94 -15.63 9.43
N TYR A 599 -4.97 -15.86 8.63
CA TYR A 599 -5.03 -16.96 7.67
C TYR A 599 -5.72 -16.51 6.40
N ALA A 600 -5.17 -16.87 5.26
CA ALA A 600 -5.78 -16.64 3.96
C ALA A 600 -5.76 -17.93 3.13
N ARG A 601 -6.89 -18.23 2.48
CA ARG A 601 -6.97 -19.19 1.41
C ARG A 601 -7.27 -18.47 0.12
N SER A 602 -6.36 -18.57 -0.86
CA SER A 602 -6.40 -17.85 -2.13
C SER A 602 -6.19 -18.80 -3.30
N VAL A 603 -6.82 -18.54 -4.42
CA VAL A 603 -6.55 -19.21 -5.70
C VAL A 603 -6.45 -18.14 -6.77
N SER A 604 -5.31 -18.07 -7.45
CA SER A 604 -5.07 -17.19 -8.59
C SER A 604 -4.75 -18.01 -9.82
N LYS A 605 -5.52 -17.78 -10.88
CA LYS A 605 -5.36 -18.49 -12.17
C LYS A 605 -5.38 -17.52 -13.33
N ARG A 606 -4.63 -17.87 -14.39
CA ARG A 606 -4.53 -17.12 -15.65
C ARG A 606 -4.71 -18.07 -16.83
N ARG A 607 -5.10 -17.51 -17.97
CA ARG A 607 -4.99 -18.11 -19.31
C ARG A 607 -4.52 -17.05 -20.29
N ASP A 608 -3.61 -17.41 -21.17
CA ASP A 608 -2.97 -16.45 -22.07
C ASP A 608 -3.86 -16.11 -23.28
N ALA A 609 -4.78 -17.01 -23.62
CA ALA A 609 -5.80 -16.78 -24.66
C ALA A 609 -7.16 -17.38 -24.26
N PRO A 610 -8.30 -16.90 -24.83
CA PRO A 610 -9.65 -17.34 -24.47
C PRO A 610 -9.94 -18.83 -24.70
N ASP A 611 -9.22 -19.47 -25.62
CA ASP A 611 -9.34 -20.88 -25.98
C ASP A 611 -8.47 -21.82 -25.11
N GLN A 612 -7.59 -21.26 -24.26
CA GLN A 612 -6.71 -22.02 -23.40
C GLN A 612 -7.36 -22.34 -22.04
N ALA A 613 -6.87 -23.42 -21.41
CA ALA A 613 -7.28 -23.79 -20.07
C ALA A 613 -6.65 -22.86 -19.00
N TYR A 614 -7.40 -22.60 -17.92
CA TYR A 614 -6.84 -21.86 -16.78
C TYR A 614 -5.75 -22.68 -16.07
N ARG A 615 -4.57 -22.07 -15.89
CA ARG A 615 -3.46 -22.58 -15.10
C ARG A 615 -3.25 -21.76 -13.82
N PHE A 616 -2.53 -22.31 -12.85
CA PHE A 616 -2.10 -21.52 -11.70
C PHE A 616 -1.16 -20.39 -12.15
N TYR A 617 -1.37 -19.22 -11.57
CA TYR A 617 -0.49 -18.08 -11.77
C TYR A 617 0.79 -18.26 -10.93
N SER A 618 1.93 -17.82 -11.42
CA SER A 618 3.24 -18.01 -10.76
C SER A 618 3.28 -17.43 -9.33
N TYR A 619 2.43 -16.47 -9.03
CA TYR A 619 2.32 -15.85 -7.70
C TYR A 619 1.20 -16.45 -6.84
N ASP A 620 0.58 -17.57 -7.25
CA ASP A 620 -0.45 -18.23 -6.45
C ASP A 620 0.13 -18.83 -5.17
N GLN A 621 -0.47 -18.47 -4.04
CA GLN A 621 -0.19 -19.06 -2.74
C GLN A 621 -1.51 -19.44 -2.06
N THR A 622 -1.87 -20.73 -2.23
CA THR A 622 -3.19 -21.22 -1.83
C THR A 622 -3.47 -21.06 -0.34
N HIS A 623 -2.46 -21.24 0.51
CA HIS A 623 -2.58 -21.08 1.95
C HIS A 623 -1.47 -20.20 2.49
N ILE A 624 -1.84 -19.16 3.21
CA ILE A 624 -0.92 -18.29 3.95
C ILE A 624 -1.42 -18.21 5.38
N ALA A 625 -0.57 -18.50 6.36
CA ALA A 625 -0.88 -18.35 7.78
C ALA A 625 0.25 -17.59 8.49
N THR A 626 -0.11 -16.63 9.35
CA THR A 626 0.85 -15.90 10.16
C THR A 626 0.33 -15.77 11.59
N VAL A 627 1.19 -16.08 12.54
CA VAL A 627 0.98 -15.82 13.96
C VAL A 627 2.06 -14.86 14.43
N THR A 628 1.65 -13.70 14.91
CA THR A 628 2.55 -12.69 15.48
C THR A 628 2.12 -12.40 16.89
N ALA A 629 3.05 -12.41 17.85
CA ALA A 629 2.79 -12.06 19.23
C ALA A 629 4.01 -11.42 19.86
N SER A 630 3.81 -10.33 20.61
CA SER A 630 4.82 -9.67 21.42
C SER A 630 4.29 -9.42 22.82
N TYR A 631 5.09 -9.69 23.83
CA TYR A 631 4.74 -9.53 25.24
C TYR A 631 5.81 -8.73 26.01
N LYS A 632 5.38 -7.64 26.65
CA LYS A 632 6.21 -6.85 27.55
C LYS A 632 6.16 -7.45 28.97
N PHE A 633 7.23 -8.11 29.35
CA PHE A 633 7.39 -8.64 30.70
C PHE A 633 7.55 -7.51 31.72
N THR A 634 8.25 -6.46 31.33
CA THR A 634 8.39 -5.20 32.08
C THR A 634 8.18 -4.02 31.13
N LYS A 635 8.12 -2.79 31.65
CA LYS A 635 8.04 -1.57 30.81
C LYS A 635 9.22 -1.44 29.84
N THR A 636 10.32 -2.12 30.09
CA THR A 636 11.57 -2.00 29.34
C THR A 636 12.07 -3.30 28.72
N PHE A 637 11.36 -4.42 28.89
CA PHE A 637 11.76 -5.72 28.36
C PHE A 637 10.59 -6.41 27.64
N GLU A 638 10.79 -6.72 26.37
CA GLU A 638 9.79 -7.31 25.50
C GLU A 638 10.39 -8.50 24.75
N ILE A 639 9.60 -9.57 24.59
CA ILE A 639 9.90 -10.71 23.71
C ILE A 639 8.74 -10.87 22.74
N GLY A 640 9.06 -11.06 21.46
CA GLY A 640 8.09 -11.32 20.42
C GLY A 640 8.50 -12.49 19.54
N GLY A 641 7.50 -13.11 18.91
CA GLY A 641 7.67 -14.17 17.93
C GLY A 641 6.73 -13.98 16.75
N ARG A 642 7.18 -14.35 15.55
CA ARG A 642 6.37 -14.41 14.35
C ARG A 642 6.62 -15.74 13.65
N TRP A 643 5.57 -16.52 13.51
CA TRP A 643 5.60 -17.73 12.71
C TRP A 643 4.78 -17.53 11.45
N GLN A 644 5.34 -17.95 10.31
CA GLN A 644 4.70 -17.84 9.01
C GLN A 644 4.72 -19.20 8.30
N TYR A 645 3.64 -19.47 7.57
CA TYR A 645 3.50 -20.59 6.66
C TYR A 645 2.92 -20.09 5.33
N ALA A 646 3.42 -20.60 4.22
CA ALA A 646 2.80 -20.41 2.89
C ALA A 646 2.98 -21.66 2.04
N THR A 647 1.95 -21.97 1.24
CA THR A 647 2.07 -22.97 0.17
C THR A 647 3.20 -22.55 -0.78
N GLY A 648 3.99 -23.51 -1.24
CA GLY A 648 5.06 -23.23 -2.20
C GLY A 648 4.54 -22.62 -3.50
N ASN A 649 5.37 -21.82 -4.14
CA ASN A 649 5.04 -21.22 -5.44
C ASN A 649 4.83 -22.30 -6.50
N PRO A 650 3.91 -22.10 -7.45
CA PRO A 650 3.83 -22.93 -8.64
C PRO A 650 5.13 -22.90 -9.44
N TYR A 651 5.48 -24.00 -10.05
CA TYR A 651 6.57 -24.09 -11.03
C TYR A 651 6.25 -25.10 -12.13
N THR A 652 6.90 -24.95 -13.26
CA THR A 652 6.80 -25.86 -14.40
C THR A 652 7.79 -27.00 -14.22
N PRO A 653 7.34 -28.26 -14.01
CA PRO A 653 8.22 -29.39 -13.81
C PRO A 653 8.87 -29.84 -15.13
N LEU A 654 9.91 -30.66 -15.05
CA LEU A 654 10.37 -31.44 -16.22
C LEU A 654 9.32 -32.48 -16.59
N THR A 655 9.22 -32.84 -17.88
CA THR A 655 8.30 -33.90 -18.36
C THR A 655 8.49 -35.22 -17.63
N CYS A 656 9.73 -35.53 -17.26
CA CYS A 656 10.06 -36.74 -16.50
C CYS A 656 9.69 -36.68 -15.01
N GLU A 657 9.32 -35.51 -14.47
CA GLU A 657 8.72 -35.38 -13.14
C GLU A 657 7.21 -35.66 -13.19
N GLU A 658 6.56 -35.32 -14.29
CA GLU A 658 5.13 -35.63 -14.50
C GLU A 658 4.93 -37.11 -14.82
N ASN A 659 5.81 -37.69 -15.65
CA ASN A 659 5.80 -39.09 -15.99
C ASN A 659 7.26 -39.62 -16.12
N ILE A 660 7.63 -40.59 -15.28
CA ILE A 660 8.98 -41.13 -15.20
C ILE A 660 9.48 -41.76 -16.51
N ASP A 661 8.55 -42.22 -17.36
CA ASP A 661 8.87 -42.80 -18.66
C ASP A 661 9.22 -41.77 -19.74
N ASN A 662 8.92 -40.48 -19.48
CA ASN A 662 9.24 -39.41 -20.40
C ASN A 662 10.72 -39.01 -20.30
N PRO A 663 11.34 -38.54 -21.40
CA PRO A 663 12.68 -37.99 -21.34
C PRO A 663 12.68 -36.66 -20.59
N CYS A 664 13.73 -36.39 -19.82
CA CYS A 664 13.91 -35.13 -19.12
C CYS A 664 14.51 -34.05 -20.01
N TYR A 665 15.14 -34.43 -21.10
CA TYR A 665 15.84 -33.52 -22.02
C TYR A 665 15.89 -34.09 -23.45
N GLN A 666 16.12 -33.19 -24.39
CA GLN A 666 16.49 -33.48 -25.77
C GLN A 666 17.96 -33.11 -26.00
N SER A 667 18.71 -33.99 -26.65
CA SER A 667 20.08 -33.67 -27.05
C SER A 667 20.10 -32.90 -28.37
N THR A 668 20.86 -31.82 -28.42
CA THR A 668 21.11 -30.99 -29.61
C THR A 668 22.58 -30.62 -29.67
N ILE A 669 23.01 -30.03 -30.78
CA ILE A 669 24.35 -29.48 -30.94
C ILE A 669 24.28 -27.96 -30.74
N ASP A 670 25.11 -27.43 -29.83
CA ASP A 670 25.23 -26.01 -29.63
C ASP A 670 25.85 -25.36 -30.90
N PRO A 671 25.16 -24.48 -31.59
CA PRO A 671 25.66 -23.88 -32.82
C PRO A 671 26.92 -23.00 -32.62
N ARG A 672 27.21 -22.56 -31.39
CA ARG A 672 28.34 -21.67 -31.08
C ARG A 672 29.66 -22.43 -31.03
N ASN A 673 29.66 -23.63 -30.47
CA ASN A 673 30.89 -24.38 -30.22
C ASN A 673 30.88 -25.80 -30.79
N GLY A 674 29.78 -26.25 -31.40
CA GLY A 674 29.64 -27.58 -31.99
C GLY A 674 29.56 -28.72 -30.96
N GLN A 675 29.41 -28.44 -29.66
CA GLN A 675 29.33 -29.46 -28.62
C GLN A 675 27.86 -29.93 -28.41
N ALA A 676 27.74 -31.17 -27.93
CA ALA A 676 26.42 -31.69 -27.55
C ALA A 676 25.87 -30.94 -26.33
N ARG A 677 24.67 -30.41 -26.47
CA ARG A 677 23.92 -29.72 -25.40
C ARG A 677 22.63 -30.47 -25.08
N LYS A 678 22.26 -30.54 -23.82
CA LYS A 678 20.99 -31.08 -23.34
C LYS A 678 20.05 -29.93 -23.12
N ILE A 679 18.92 -29.93 -23.84
CA ILE A 679 17.83 -28.98 -23.64
C ILE A 679 16.76 -29.64 -22.77
N PRO A 680 16.41 -29.09 -21.59
CA PRO A 680 15.37 -29.66 -20.74
C PRO A 680 14.01 -29.66 -21.45
N LEU A 681 13.24 -30.70 -21.20
CA LEU A 681 11.87 -30.81 -21.67
C LEU A 681 10.92 -30.57 -20.49
N TYR A 682 10.08 -29.59 -20.63
CA TYR A 682 9.17 -29.16 -19.55
C TYR A 682 7.74 -29.65 -19.77
N GLY A 683 7.06 -29.93 -18.66
CA GLY A 683 5.66 -30.35 -18.60
C GLY A 683 4.68 -29.17 -18.64
N ALA A 684 3.51 -29.36 -18.05
CA ALA A 684 2.49 -28.31 -18.03
C ALA A 684 2.92 -27.11 -17.17
N ILE A 685 2.66 -25.90 -17.68
CA ILE A 685 3.04 -24.64 -17.00
C ILE A 685 2.41 -24.58 -15.61
N ASN A 686 3.26 -24.33 -14.58
CA ASN A 686 2.84 -24.14 -13.19
C ASN A 686 2.02 -25.31 -12.59
N SER A 687 2.23 -26.53 -13.10
CA SER A 687 1.48 -27.72 -12.66
C SER A 687 1.94 -28.26 -11.30
N PHE A 688 3.19 -28.02 -10.91
CA PHE A 688 3.76 -28.45 -9.64
C PHE A 688 4.01 -27.26 -8.70
N ARG A 689 4.35 -27.57 -7.42
CA ARG A 689 4.70 -26.56 -6.42
C ARG A 689 6.02 -26.90 -5.74
N VAL A 690 6.82 -25.88 -5.46
CA VAL A 690 7.98 -26.02 -4.58
C VAL A 690 7.53 -26.41 -3.17
N THR A 691 8.46 -26.87 -2.33
CA THR A 691 8.12 -27.23 -0.95
C THR A 691 7.53 -26.05 -0.18
N PRO A 692 6.53 -26.28 0.70
CA PRO A 692 5.93 -25.21 1.48
C PRO A 692 6.96 -24.42 2.30
N PHE A 693 6.78 -23.11 2.31
CA PHE A 693 7.56 -22.19 3.13
C PHE A 693 7.03 -22.18 4.56
N HIS A 694 7.92 -22.27 5.57
CA HIS A 694 7.58 -21.83 6.92
C HIS A 694 8.82 -21.36 7.69
N ARG A 695 8.62 -20.39 8.58
CA ARG A 695 9.69 -19.73 9.30
C ARG A 695 9.21 -19.24 10.66
N LEU A 696 10.06 -19.34 11.68
CA LEU A 696 9.88 -18.69 12.98
C LEU A 696 10.95 -17.61 13.15
N ASP A 697 10.52 -16.40 13.44
CA ASP A 697 11.38 -15.28 13.79
C ASP A 697 11.11 -14.90 15.24
N VAL A 698 12.18 -14.62 16.00
CA VAL A 698 12.09 -14.25 17.42
C VAL A 698 12.83 -12.95 17.65
N ARG A 699 12.22 -12.02 18.39
CA ARG A 699 12.82 -10.73 18.76
C ARG A 699 12.85 -10.60 20.29
N ILE A 700 13.97 -10.15 20.80
CA ILE A 700 14.18 -9.78 22.20
C ILE A 700 14.59 -8.32 22.21
N SER A 701 13.90 -7.48 22.99
CA SER A 701 14.17 -6.05 23.08
C SER A 701 14.30 -5.60 24.53
N LYS A 702 15.29 -4.73 24.79
CA LYS A 702 15.51 -4.12 26.11
C LYS A 702 15.79 -2.64 25.95
N THR A 703 15.08 -1.81 26.74
CA THR A 703 15.32 -0.36 26.83
C THR A 703 15.97 -0.05 28.18
N PHE A 704 17.01 0.76 28.13
CA PHE A 704 17.69 1.35 29.28
C PHE A 704 17.35 2.84 29.30
N VAL A 705 16.83 3.31 30.42
CA VAL A 705 16.40 4.71 30.59
C VAL A 705 17.41 5.41 31.49
N PHE A 706 17.96 6.52 30.98
CA PHE A 706 18.89 7.41 31.68
C PHE A 706 18.20 8.77 31.91
N ASP A 707 18.84 9.65 32.64
CA ASP A 707 18.23 10.94 33.04
C ASP A 707 17.84 11.84 31.86
N THR A 708 18.63 11.84 30.79
CA THR A 708 18.44 12.74 29.62
C THR A 708 18.30 12.02 28.29
N TRP A 709 18.47 10.70 28.24
CA TRP A 709 18.41 9.91 27.03
C TRP A 709 18.01 8.47 27.32
N GLN A 710 17.68 7.72 26.30
CA GLN A 710 17.41 6.29 26.44
C GLN A 710 18.11 5.48 25.35
N MET A 711 18.43 4.22 25.69
CA MET A 711 19.04 3.25 24.78
C MET A 711 18.17 2.02 24.67
N GLY A 712 17.65 1.78 23.48
CA GLY A 712 17.01 0.52 23.09
C GLY A 712 18.04 -0.42 22.50
N THR A 713 17.98 -1.70 22.87
CA THR A 713 18.76 -2.77 22.22
C THR A 713 17.82 -3.86 21.78
N TYR A 714 18.11 -4.49 20.64
CA TYR A 714 17.34 -5.63 20.19
C TYR A 714 18.20 -6.67 19.49
N LEU A 715 17.77 -7.92 19.64
CA LEU A 715 18.25 -9.08 18.92
C LEU A 715 17.07 -9.75 18.25
N GLU A 716 17.15 -9.93 16.93
CA GLU A 716 16.22 -10.76 16.18
C GLU A 716 16.95 -12.00 15.65
N LEU A 717 16.29 -13.15 15.76
CA LEU A 717 16.71 -14.38 15.13
C LEU A 717 15.73 -14.68 14.00
N ILE A 718 16.13 -14.41 12.77
CA ILE A 718 15.33 -14.70 11.58
C ILE A 718 15.57 -16.17 11.21
N ASN A 719 14.51 -16.91 10.91
CA ASN A 719 14.54 -18.34 10.64
C ASN A 719 15.18 -19.15 11.79
N THR A 720 14.66 -18.98 13.00
CA THR A 720 15.23 -19.49 14.25
C THR A 720 15.56 -20.98 14.22
N TYR A 721 14.81 -21.81 13.52
CA TYR A 721 15.09 -23.25 13.39
C TYR A 721 15.84 -23.63 12.08
N ASN A 722 16.42 -22.63 11.39
CA ASN A 722 17.34 -22.80 10.25
C ASN A 722 16.80 -23.71 9.14
N ARG A 723 15.50 -23.56 8.79
CA ARG A 723 14.91 -24.34 7.71
C ARG A 723 15.41 -23.86 6.34
N LYS A 724 15.81 -24.79 5.47
CA LYS A 724 16.09 -24.52 4.07
C LYS A 724 14.76 -24.39 3.31
N ASN A 725 14.19 -23.18 3.26
CA ASN A 725 12.99 -22.88 2.48
C ASN A 725 13.34 -22.78 1.00
N ALA A 726 12.66 -23.51 0.14
CA ALA A 726 12.93 -23.50 -1.27
C ALA A 726 12.56 -22.17 -1.92
N LEU A 727 13.46 -21.60 -2.70
CA LEU A 727 13.19 -20.54 -3.66
C LEU A 727 12.82 -21.19 -5.00
N GLN A 728 13.69 -22.04 -5.51
CA GLN A 728 13.54 -22.81 -6.74
C GLN A 728 14.40 -24.10 -6.68
N PHE A 729 14.26 -24.94 -7.67
CA PHE A 729 15.11 -26.11 -7.84
C PHE A 729 16.17 -25.86 -8.91
N ASN A 730 17.40 -26.34 -8.64
CA ASN A 730 18.46 -26.47 -9.63
C ASN A 730 18.62 -27.97 -9.97
N TYR A 731 18.41 -28.31 -11.24
CA TYR A 731 18.53 -29.70 -11.68
C TYR A 731 19.96 -30.06 -11.95
N ASP A 732 20.29 -31.36 -11.76
CA ASP A 732 21.58 -31.92 -12.15
C ASP A 732 21.82 -31.72 -13.67
N GLU A 733 22.98 -31.26 -14.05
CA GLU A 733 23.36 -30.96 -15.46
C GLU A 733 23.16 -32.14 -16.42
N ASN A 734 23.26 -33.37 -15.89
CA ASN A 734 23.05 -34.59 -16.64
C ASN A 734 21.64 -35.15 -16.49
N TYR A 735 20.76 -34.49 -15.69
CA TYR A 735 19.43 -34.97 -15.33
C TYR A 735 19.47 -36.39 -14.72
N ALA A 736 20.52 -36.65 -13.93
CA ALA A 736 20.70 -37.95 -13.26
C ALA A 736 19.53 -38.23 -12.32
N ARG A 737 19.15 -39.50 -12.17
CA ARG A 737 18.10 -39.92 -11.27
C ARG A 737 18.65 -40.38 -9.93
N ASP A 738 17.89 -40.25 -8.86
CA ASP A 738 18.21 -40.81 -7.55
C ASP A 738 17.77 -42.27 -7.43
N GLU A 739 17.91 -42.83 -6.23
CA GLU A 739 17.56 -44.25 -5.95
C GLU A 739 16.06 -44.53 -6.11
N ASN A 740 15.21 -43.50 -6.05
CA ASN A 740 13.76 -43.60 -6.23
C ASN A 740 13.32 -43.39 -7.69
N GLY A 741 14.29 -43.11 -8.58
CA GLY A 741 14.06 -42.79 -9.99
C GLY A 741 13.64 -41.32 -10.23
N GLU A 742 13.66 -40.47 -9.20
CA GLU A 742 13.41 -39.05 -9.35
C GLU A 742 14.64 -38.31 -9.88
N VAL A 743 14.40 -37.23 -10.65
CA VAL A 743 15.51 -36.39 -11.15
C VAL A 743 16.19 -35.70 -9.98
N LYS A 744 17.49 -35.83 -9.89
CA LYS A 744 18.28 -35.14 -8.87
C LYS A 744 18.16 -33.66 -9.04
N LYS A 745 17.72 -32.99 -7.97
CA LYS A 745 17.57 -31.55 -7.92
C LYS A 745 18.03 -31.01 -6.58
N GLU A 746 18.74 -29.91 -6.62
CA GLU A 746 19.15 -29.17 -5.43
C GLU A 746 18.19 -28.04 -5.13
N ILE A 747 17.86 -27.83 -3.84
CA ILE A 747 17.07 -26.70 -3.41
C ILE A 747 17.98 -25.46 -3.35
N ILE A 748 17.68 -24.45 -4.18
CA ILE A 748 18.17 -23.11 -3.95
C ILE A 748 17.36 -22.52 -2.80
N GLY A 749 18.02 -22.35 -1.64
CA GLY A 749 17.38 -21.96 -0.39
C GLY A 749 17.19 -20.44 -0.26
N GLN A 750 16.19 -20.05 0.49
CA GLN A 750 16.05 -18.70 1.02
C GLN A 750 16.97 -18.51 2.25
N LEU A 751 16.75 -17.43 3.04
CA LEU A 751 17.59 -17.11 4.20
C LEU A 751 17.76 -18.26 5.18
N PRO A 752 19.01 -18.60 5.57
CA PRO A 752 19.29 -19.47 6.72
C PRO A 752 18.95 -18.73 8.03
N LEU A 753 19.35 -19.27 9.17
CA LEU A 753 19.33 -18.56 10.43
C LEU A 753 20.20 -17.29 10.34
N VAL A 754 19.57 -16.11 10.48
CA VAL A 754 20.26 -14.82 10.47
C VAL A 754 20.04 -14.11 11.80
N PRO A 755 21.07 -13.85 12.62
CA PRO A 755 20.99 -12.96 13.74
C PRO A 755 21.01 -11.50 13.25
N TYR A 756 20.06 -10.69 13.71
CA TYR A 756 19.96 -9.27 13.40
C TYR A 756 19.97 -8.47 14.70
N VAL A 757 20.96 -7.62 14.89
CA VAL A 757 21.15 -6.83 16.12
C VAL A 757 21.10 -5.36 15.82
N GLY A 758 20.61 -4.57 16.76
CA GLY A 758 20.64 -3.12 16.68
C GLY A 758 20.56 -2.41 18.02
N ILE A 759 21.00 -1.17 17.98
CA ILE A 759 20.99 -0.22 19.10
C ILE A 759 20.30 1.06 18.65
N ILE A 760 19.37 1.54 19.46
CA ILE A 760 18.63 2.78 19.20
C ILE A 760 18.97 3.73 20.37
N LEU A 761 19.46 4.92 20.04
CA LEU A 761 19.71 6.00 20.98
C LEU A 761 18.70 7.11 20.74
N GLU A 762 18.06 7.60 21.77
CA GLU A 762 17.06 8.68 21.73
C GLU A 762 17.43 9.79 22.72
N PHE A 763 17.46 11.05 22.23
CA PHE A 763 17.87 12.24 22.98
C PHE A 763 16.79 13.31 22.97
#